data_2c85435ba554b7778fe2fcdcb218b2ef
#
_entry.id   2c85435ba554b7778fe2fcdcb218b2ef
#
_cell.length_a   1.000
_cell.length_b   1.000
_cell.length_c   1.000
_cell.angle_alpha   90.00
_cell.angle_beta   90.00
_cell.angle_gamma   90.00
#
_symmetry.space_group_name_H-M   'P 1'
#
loop_
_entity.id
_entity.type
_entity.pdbx_description
1 polymer ?
#
loop_
_entity_poly.entity_id
_entity_poly.type
_entity_poly.pdbx_seq_one_letter_code
_entity_poly.pdbx_strand_id
1 'polypeptide(L)'
;MAILEKIFGSRSQKIIKKIQPLIKKINALEDAYGQLSDSELSYHRELFIDRFKEGESLDDLLPEAFATVREVSKRQLNLRPYDCQLIGGVALHNCQIAEMATGEGKTLVATLPIYLNSITSRTVVLVTVNDYLAERDANWMGPLYENLGMSVSSVTSGQSSEDRQSSYASDVIYATNNELGFDYLRNNMVLSKTERVMEDCYFAIVDEVDSILIDEARTPLVISGPAEDTSKTYQQISKFIPQLKQQAVLEEEEEIKEEQTGDFLIDEKSRQVELTDIGHDRIEDLLKQANMIEKDQSLYSSNNLKLLHYIQSSLRAHFLFKKDIDYMVQENQIVLIDENTGRAMPGRRLADGLHQAIEQKEGVPIQMESQTLASCTFQNYFRQFEKLSGMTGTAATESQEFAEIYGLSVLEVPTNKPMIRKDSNDLVYLKEEEKYEAVVEEIDKYRTKGNPVLVGTASLESSEMVSKLLQNKKIEHQVLNAKNHAREAEIISQAGKPGVVTIATNMAGRGTDIVLGGNWEAEFENTGSKDESLRKKFHDEWGGLNTKVLEAGGLHVIGTERNESRRMDNQLRGRSGRQGDPGSSRFYISIEDSLMRIFASDQFKNIMERVGMDQGEAIEHRMLTGAIERAQKRVEGRNFDIRKMLLEYDDMANEQRQIIYSQRNTILEADVITDLLDSMRENVIETEIFNFKEENAPLSNWNLEGLENSIANIFGHNFPIRDWLKEDQGLDENNLITKIFDQSTSLYKEKGNNIGPVMRDFEKQILLQIIDNSWKDHLGAVDSLRQGIGLRSYGNKNPKLEFRRESFELFEALLQKIRHEGVRFLSRVEIEADNPEDVAQSRDKRKETLHHESTSAFDNAQQNPVITNNQDSTSNQTSGNRRLRRAEAKMARKNAKKKK
;
A
#
# COMPACT_ATOMS: atom_id res chain seq x y z
N MET A 1 13.36 34.82 4.77
CA MET A 1 12.86 33.93 5.84
C MET A 1 13.93 33.64 6.90
N ALA A 2 15.12 33.15 6.56
CA ALA A 2 16.16 32.78 7.56
C ALA A 2 16.58 33.88 8.57
N ILE A 3 16.50 35.18 8.24
CA ILE A 3 16.83 36.28 9.17
C ILE A 3 15.68 36.52 10.16
N LEU A 4 14.41 36.37 9.72
CA LEU A 4 13.24 36.51 10.58
C LEU A 4 13.12 35.31 11.55
N GLU A 5 13.48 34.10 11.11
CA GLU A 5 13.52 32.90 11.95
C GLU A 5 14.57 33.00 13.05
N LYS A 6 15.73 33.59 12.77
CA LYS A 6 16.77 33.86 13.80
C LYS A 6 16.33 34.85 14.87
N ILE A 7 15.43 35.80 14.56
CA ILE A 7 14.95 36.82 15.50
C ILE A 7 13.71 36.36 16.26
N PHE A 8 12.76 35.67 15.59
CA PHE A 8 11.46 35.32 16.16
C PHE A 8 11.35 33.82 16.56
N GLY A 9 12.37 33.01 16.33
CA GLY A 9 12.36 31.57 16.52
C GLY A 9 11.55 30.82 15.47
N SER A 10 11.85 29.53 15.24
CA SER A 10 11.10 28.67 14.34
C SER A 10 9.69 28.38 14.90
N ARG A 11 8.77 27.89 14.04
CA ARG A 11 7.43 27.43 14.47
C ARG A 11 7.55 26.37 15.55
N SER A 12 8.45 25.40 15.37
CA SER A 12 8.71 24.32 16.33
C SER A 12 9.16 24.86 17.69
N GLN A 13 10.07 25.84 17.73
CA GLN A 13 10.51 26.46 18.99
C GLN A 13 9.39 27.15 19.75
N LYS A 14 8.42 27.77 19.05
CA LYS A 14 7.26 28.41 19.70
C LYS A 14 6.32 27.36 20.30
N ILE A 15 6.11 26.22 19.61
CA ILE A 15 5.29 25.11 20.11
C ILE A 15 5.97 24.48 21.32
N ILE A 16 7.26 24.20 21.25
CA ILE A 16 8.04 23.63 22.37
C ILE A 16 7.95 24.53 23.61
N LYS A 17 8.04 25.87 23.45
CA LYS A 17 7.85 26.79 24.58
C LYS A 17 6.49 26.70 25.23
N LYS A 18 5.43 26.39 24.47
CA LYS A 18 4.08 26.14 25.02
C LYS A 18 3.98 24.79 25.75
N ILE A 19 4.73 23.79 25.32
CA ILE A 19 4.76 22.45 25.94
C ILE A 19 5.60 22.46 27.22
N GLN A 20 6.62 23.32 27.34
CA GLN A 20 7.56 23.36 28.48
C GLN A 20 6.89 23.41 29.87
N PRO A 21 5.79 24.18 30.13
CA PRO A 21 5.11 24.14 31.43
C PRO A 21 4.54 22.77 31.75
N LEU A 22 4.07 22.01 30.74
CA LEU A 22 3.54 20.67 30.89
C LEU A 22 4.66 19.70 31.28
N ILE A 23 5.81 19.77 30.60
CA ILE A 23 7.00 18.95 30.93
C ILE A 23 7.44 19.22 32.38
N LYS A 24 7.44 20.46 32.84
CA LYS A 24 7.74 20.80 34.25
C LYS A 24 6.76 20.16 35.23
N LYS A 25 5.46 20.09 34.89
CA LYS A 25 4.46 19.40 35.71
C LYS A 25 4.77 17.90 35.81
N ILE A 26 5.07 17.25 34.68
CA ILE A 26 5.45 15.82 34.65
C ILE A 26 6.70 15.59 35.50
N ASN A 27 7.72 16.43 35.37
CA ASN A 27 8.96 16.31 36.15
C ASN A 27 8.71 16.52 37.67
N ALA A 28 7.79 17.38 38.04
CA ALA A 28 7.45 17.60 39.45
C ALA A 28 6.72 16.40 40.10
N LEU A 29 6.12 15.53 39.32
CA LEU A 29 5.45 14.32 39.79
C LEU A 29 6.42 13.14 39.98
N GLU A 30 7.64 13.21 39.47
CA GLU A 30 8.57 12.06 39.39
C GLU A 30 8.87 11.46 40.75
N ASP A 31 9.17 12.29 41.77
CA ASP A 31 9.49 11.81 43.12
C ASP A 31 8.28 11.14 43.80
N ALA A 32 7.08 11.67 43.60
CA ALA A 32 5.85 11.13 44.16
C ALA A 32 5.51 9.76 43.55
N TYR A 33 5.65 9.64 42.23
CA TYR A 33 5.40 8.41 41.50
C TYR A 33 6.48 7.36 41.75
N GLY A 34 7.71 7.76 42.02
CA GLY A 34 8.81 6.87 42.44
C GLY A 34 8.58 6.16 43.76
N GLN A 35 7.68 6.68 44.61
CA GLN A 35 7.35 6.07 45.91
C GLN A 35 6.17 5.08 45.86
N LEU A 36 5.40 5.08 44.76
CA LEU A 36 4.27 4.19 44.55
C LEU A 36 4.74 2.75 44.29
N SER A 37 3.96 1.78 44.77
CA SER A 37 4.17 0.37 44.43
C SER A 37 3.76 0.05 42.99
N ASP A 38 4.23 -1.06 42.42
CA ASP A 38 3.85 -1.48 41.05
C ASP A 38 2.33 -1.72 40.93
N SER A 39 1.69 -2.23 42.02
CA SER A 39 0.24 -2.40 42.04
C SER A 39 -0.54 -1.08 42.06
N GLU A 40 -0.03 -0.05 42.74
CA GLU A 40 -0.62 1.29 42.70
C GLU A 40 -0.45 1.94 41.31
N LEU A 41 0.72 1.79 40.68
CA LEU A 41 0.96 2.29 39.32
C LEU A 41 0.05 1.60 38.29
N SER A 42 -0.18 0.31 38.40
CA SER A 42 -1.12 -0.43 37.53
C SER A 42 -2.57 0.03 37.76
N TYR A 43 -2.97 0.27 39.01
CA TYR A 43 -4.31 0.73 39.35
C TYR A 43 -4.63 2.15 38.81
N HIS A 44 -3.61 2.96 38.53
CA HIS A 44 -3.81 4.30 37.95
C HIS A 44 -4.59 4.25 36.63
N ARG A 45 -4.48 3.18 35.83
CA ARG A 45 -5.26 3.05 34.58
C ARG A 45 -6.77 3.06 34.87
N GLU A 46 -7.22 2.25 35.84
CA GLU A 46 -8.63 2.22 36.23
C GLU A 46 -9.10 3.59 36.75
N LEU A 47 -8.29 4.21 37.59
CA LEU A 47 -8.56 5.54 38.12
C LEU A 47 -8.69 6.58 37.00
N PHE A 48 -7.82 6.57 35.98
CA PHE A 48 -7.89 7.50 34.86
C PHE A 48 -9.11 7.22 33.97
N ILE A 49 -9.48 5.96 33.75
CA ILE A 49 -10.69 5.58 33.00
C ILE A 49 -11.94 6.13 33.70
N ASP A 50 -12.01 6.04 35.03
CA ASP A 50 -13.14 6.52 35.79
C ASP A 50 -13.22 8.07 35.77
N ARG A 51 -12.08 8.78 35.95
CA ARG A 51 -12.00 10.24 35.82
C ARG A 51 -12.37 10.71 34.40
N PHE A 52 -11.96 9.98 33.35
CA PHE A 52 -12.36 10.28 31.99
C PHE A 52 -13.88 10.10 31.78
N LYS A 53 -14.48 9.03 32.34
CA LYS A 53 -15.94 8.84 32.33
C LYS A 53 -16.71 9.93 33.09
N GLU A 54 -16.10 10.49 34.13
CA GLU A 54 -16.64 11.65 34.89
C GLU A 54 -16.52 12.98 34.14
N GLY A 55 -15.85 12.99 32.97
CA GLY A 55 -15.77 14.13 32.07
C GLY A 55 -14.44 14.91 32.09
N GLU A 56 -13.42 14.40 32.75
CA GLU A 56 -12.07 14.98 32.68
C GLU A 56 -11.44 14.69 31.30
N SER A 57 -10.74 15.67 30.72
CA SER A 57 -10.16 15.51 29.39
C SER A 57 -8.84 14.73 29.42
N LEU A 58 -8.47 14.09 28.30
CA LEU A 58 -7.17 13.42 28.18
C LEU A 58 -6.00 14.42 28.36
N ASP A 59 -6.18 15.68 27.98
CA ASP A 59 -5.17 16.73 28.17
C ASP A 59 -4.94 17.05 29.66
N ASP A 60 -5.97 16.98 30.49
CA ASP A 60 -5.85 17.18 31.94
C ASP A 60 -5.17 15.99 32.62
N LEU A 61 -5.45 14.75 32.14
CA LEU A 61 -4.84 13.51 32.64
C LEU A 61 -3.41 13.32 32.16
N LEU A 62 -2.98 13.97 31.07
CA LEU A 62 -1.69 13.77 30.42
C LEU A 62 -0.49 13.86 31.37
N PRO A 63 -0.35 14.84 32.27
CA PRO A 63 0.82 14.92 33.15
C PRO A 63 0.98 13.70 34.05
N GLU A 64 -0.11 13.20 34.63
CA GLU A 64 -0.13 12.06 35.53
C GLU A 64 0.08 10.76 34.74
N ALA A 65 -0.57 10.61 33.59
CA ALA A 65 -0.41 9.44 32.72
C ALA A 65 1.06 9.30 32.23
N PHE A 66 1.68 10.39 31.80
CA PHE A 66 3.08 10.36 31.35
C PHE A 66 4.06 10.12 32.52
N ALA A 67 3.77 10.59 33.73
CA ALA A 67 4.54 10.28 34.92
C ALA A 67 4.45 8.79 35.27
N THR A 68 3.25 8.18 35.14
CA THR A 68 3.03 6.74 35.35
C THR A 68 3.88 5.92 34.39
N VAL A 69 3.77 6.19 33.06
CA VAL A 69 4.55 5.48 32.03
C VAL A 69 6.05 5.65 32.27
N ARG A 70 6.50 6.85 32.62
CA ARG A 70 7.92 7.15 32.87
C ARG A 70 8.49 6.30 34.01
N GLU A 71 7.76 6.17 35.14
CA GLU A 71 8.21 5.38 36.28
C GLU A 71 8.16 3.88 35.98
N VAL A 72 7.09 3.38 35.34
CA VAL A 72 6.98 1.97 34.96
C VAL A 72 8.06 1.60 33.95
N SER A 73 8.32 2.45 32.94
CA SER A 73 9.39 2.24 31.97
C SER A 73 10.76 2.15 32.63
N LYS A 74 11.05 3.02 33.60
CA LYS A 74 12.28 2.99 34.36
C LYS A 74 12.45 1.68 35.14
N ARG A 75 11.38 1.14 35.73
CA ARG A 75 11.42 -0.10 36.50
C ARG A 75 11.50 -1.33 35.63
N GLN A 76 10.68 -1.43 34.59
CA GLN A 76 10.53 -2.65 33.80
C GLN A 76 11.60 -2.76 32.69
N LEU A 77 11.91 -1.64 32.03
CA LEU A 77 12.84 -1.60 30.90
C LEU A 77 14.21 -1.00 31.24
N ASN A 78 14.38 -0.45 32.45
CA ASN A 78 15.54 0.34 32.86
C ASN A 78 15.78 1.57 31.94
N LEU A 79 14.70 2.06 31.31
CA LEU A 79 14.71 3.20 30.39
C LEU A 79 13.87 4.34 30.96
N ARG A 80 14.52 5.45 31.36
CA ARG A 80 13.82 6.66 31.82
C ARG A 80 13.63 7.63 30.66
N PRO A 81 12.39 7.93 30.22
CA PRO A 81 12.14 8.92 29.19
C PRO A 81 12.72 10.30 29.52
N TYR A 82 13.47 10.88 28.55
CA TYR A 82 14.03 12.22 28.66
C TYR A 82 13.00 13.31 28.33
N ASP A 83 13.28 14.56 28.65
CA ASP A 83 12.38 15.69 28.39
C ASP A 83 12.08 15.85 26.88
N CYS A 84 13.06 15.60 26.00
CA CYS A 84 12.84 15.60 24.54
C CYS A 84 11.86 14.50 24.12
N GLN A 85 11.91 13.34 24.75
CA GLN A 85 10.99 12.23 24.49
C GLN A 85 9.58 12.55 25.00
N LEU A 86 9.43 13.20 26.16
CA LEU A 86 8.13 13.70 26.62
C LEU A 86 7.54 14.72 25.64
N ILE A 87 8.36 15.63 25.08
CA ILE A 87 7.91 16.58 24.04
C ILE A 87 7.40 15.82 22.82
N GLY A 88 8.13 14.77 22.38
CA GLY A 88 7.70 13.89 21.29
C GLY A 88 6.35 13.21 21.57
N GLY A 89 6.18 12.67 22.78
CA GLY A 89 4.91 12.05 23.20
C GLY A 89 3.73 13.03 23.18
N VAL A 90 3.94 14.27 23.64
CA VAL A 90 2.92 15.35 23.57
C VAL A 90 2.58 15.69 22.11
N ALA A 91 3.58 15.74 21.23
CA ALA A 91 3.35 16.01 19.80
C ALA A 91 2.49 14.91 19.16
N LEU A 92 2.79 13.64 19.46
CA LEU A 92 2.00 12.50 18.98
C LEU A 92 0.57 12.54 19.49
N HIS A 93 0.35 12.83 20.77
CA HIS A 93 -0.99 12.98 21.33
C HIS A 93 -1.79 14.07 20.63
N ASN A 94 -1.14 15.17 20.27
CA ASN A 94 -1.73 16.32 19.56
C ASN A 94 -1.89 16.10 18.04
N CYS A 95 -1.86 14.88 17.55
CA CYS A 95 -1.98 14.54 16.12
C CYS A 95 -0.94 15.28 15.26
N GLN A 96 0.31 15.28 15.70
CA GLN A 96 1.44 15.87 14.97
C GLN A 96 2.45 14.79 14.60
N ILE A 97 3.30 15.09 13.63
CA ILE A 97 4.48 14.29 13.36
C ILE A 97 5.62 14.77 14.26
N ALA A 98 6.10 13.88 15.12
CA ALA A 98 7.30 14.11 15.92
C ALA A 98 8.54 13.79 15.09
N GLU A 99 9.22 14.82 14.56
CA GLU A 99 10.51 14.61 13.93
C GLU A 99 11.59 14.50 15.01
N MET A 100 12.04 13.30 15.23
CA MET A 100 13.07 12.95 16.19
C MET A 100 14.23 12.28 15.48
N ALA A 101 15.44 12.77 15.71
CA ALA A 101 16.63 12.18 15.08
C ALA A 101 16.70 10.66 15.33
N THR A 102 17.28 9.94 14.39
CA THR A 102 17.46 8.50 14.53
C THR A 102 18.31 8.16 15.76
N GLY A 103 17.88 7.18 16.56
CA GLY A 103 18.54 6.82 17.81
C GLY A 103 18.07 7.60 19.04
N GLU A 104 17.08 8.51 18.94
CA GLU A 104 16.50 9.23 20.10
C GLU A 104 15.38 8.45 20.83
N GLY A 105 15.18 7.15 20.51
CA GLY A 105 14.27 6.26 21.23
C GLY A 105 12.79 6.48 20.88
N LYS A 106 12.46 6.60 19.60
CA LYS A 106 11.07 6.76 19.10
C LYS A 106 10.13 5.67 19.61
N THR A 107 10.57 4.42 19.65
CA THR A 107 9.75 3.28 20.15
C THR A 107 9.27 3.52 21.59
N LEU A 108 10.14 4.04 22.46
CA LEU A 108 9.76 4.39 23.83
C LEU A 108 8.82 5.60 23.87
N VAL A 109 9.03 6.59 23.02
CA VAL A 109 8.17 7.80 22.95
C VAL A 109 6.74 7.46 22.62
N ALA A 110 6.52 6.51 21.73
CA ALA A 110 5.18 6.07 21.35
C ALA A 110 4.36 5.50 22.51
N THR A 111 5.00 4.90 23.50
CA THR A 111 4.30 4.32 24.66
C THR A 111 3.53 5.34 25.50
N LEU A 112 4.02 6.60 25.54
CA LEU A 112 3.41 7.70 26.29
C LEU A 112 2.00 8.06 25.76
N PRO A 113 1.81 8.43 24.49
CA PRO A 113 0.47 8.73 23.96
C PRO A 113 -0.38 7.46 23.80
N ILE A 114 0.21 6.27 23.60
CA ILE A 114 -0.53 5.00 23.57
C ILE A 114 -1.24 4.79 24.90
N TYR A 115 -0.54 4.85 26.02
CA TYR A 115 -1.16 4.70 27.34
C TYR A 115 -2.25 5.73 27.59
N LEU A 116 -1.99 7.01 27.32
CA LEU A 116 -2.96 8.08 27.53
C LEU A 116 -4.24 7.87 26.71
N ASN A 117 -4.11 7.47 25.45
CA ASN A 117 -5.27 7.31 24.57
C ASN A 117 -6.01 5.99 24.81
N SER A 118 -5.36 4.95 25.36
CA SER A 118 -6.03 3.70 25.77
C SER A 118 -6.99 3.87 26.97
N ILE A 119 -6.90 4.98 27.71
CA ILE A 119 -7.86 5.36 28.77
C ILE A 119 -9.28 5.48 28.21
N THR A 120 -9.45 5.80 26.93
CA THR A 120 -10.76 5.81 26.26
C THR A 120 -11.40 4.42 26.13
N SER A 121 -10.70 3.35 26.50
CA SER A 121 -11.08 1.94 26.26
C SER A 121 -11.26 1.61 24.77
N ARG A 122 -10.59 2.35 23.86
CA ARG A 122 -10.53 2.09 22.42
C ARG A 122 -9.12 1.67 22.04
N THR A 123 -9.01 0.83 21.02
CA THR A 123 -7.74 0.29 20.57
C THR A 123 -6.85 1.36 19.96
N VAL A 124 -5.57 1.36 20.34
CA VAL A 124 -4.53 2.20 19.75
C VAL A 124 -3.61 1.35 18.89
N VAL A 125 -3.38 1.77 17.65
CA VAL A 125 -2.57 1.04 16.68
C VAL A 125 -1.23 1.74 16.49
N LEU A 126 -0.12 1.00 16.64
CA LEU A 126 1.21 1.44 16.22
C LEU A 126 1.57 0.74 14.91
N VAL A 127 1.82 1.54 13.89
CA VAL A 127 2.08 1.08 12.53
C VAL A 127 3.58 1.04 12.26
N THR A 128 4.08 -0.09 11.79
CA THR A 128 5.49 -0.31 11.43
C THR A 128 5.63 -0.70 9.96
N VAL A 129 6.87 -0.68 9.44
CA VAL A 129 7.16 -0.96 8.04
C VAL A 129 7.30 -2.46 7.70
N ASN A 130 7.45 -3.33 8.70
CA ASN A 130 7.56 -4.78 8.48
C ASN A 130 7.18 -5.60 9.71
N ASP A 131 6.91 -6.90 9.50
CA ASP A 131 6.47 -7.85 10.52
C ASP A 131 7.51 -8.02 11.65
N TYR A 132 8.80 -8.05 11.31
CA TYR A 132 9.86 -8.19 12.29
C TYR A 132 9.85 -7.04 13.32
N LEU A 133 9.67 -5.81 12.87
CA LEU A 133 9.57 -4.66 13.77
C LEU A 133 8.29 -4.68 14.60
N ALA A 134 7.17 -5.10 14.01
CA ALA A 134 5.90 -5.22 14.72
C ALA A 134 6.02 -6.21 15.90
N GLU A 135 6.55 -7.41 15.65
CA GLU A 135 6.76 -8.42 16.69
C GLU A 135 7.82 -8.01 17.72
N ARG A 136 8.97 -7.50 17.24
CA ARG A 136 10.07 -7.07 18.12
C ARG A 136 9.60 -5.99 19.08
N ASP A 137 8.95 -4.96 18.59
CA ASP A 137 8.58 -3.79 19.40
C ASP A 137 7.40 -4.11 20.33
N ALA A 138 6.44 -4.94 19.90
CA ALA A 138 5.38 -5.46 20.76
C ALA A 138 5.97 -6.28 21.92
N ASN A 139 6.89 -7.19 21.64
CA ASN A 139 7.54 -8.01 22.66
C ASN A 139 8.43 -7.18 23.58
N TRP A 140 9.17 -6.20 23.05
CA TRP A 140 10.06 -5.36 23.84
C TRP A 140 9.31 -4.42 24.77
N MET A 141 8.22 -3.79 24.29
CA MET A 141 7.39 -2.89 25.09
C MET A 141 6.32 -3.64 25.89
N GLY A 142 6.08 -4.92 25.62
CA GLY A 142 5.10 -5.78 26.29
C GLY A 142 5.14 -5.69 27.83
N PRO A 143 6.28 -5.91 28.48
CA PRO A 143 6.39 -5.80 29.93
C PRO A 143 5.97 -4.44 30.50
N LEU A 144 6.18 -3.35 29.76
CA LEU A 144 5.70 -2.03 30.14
C LEU A 144 4.17 -1.96 30.14
N TYR A 145 3.54 -2.40 29.04
CA TYR A 145 2.07 -2.35 28.88
C TYR A 145 1.37 -3.28 29.89
N GLU A 146 1.86 -4.50 30.06
CA GLU A 146 1.32 -5.45 31.03
C GLU A 146 1.33 -4.90 32.47
N ASN A 147 2.44 -4.25 32.88
CA ASN A 147 2.53 -3.60 34.16
C ASN A 147 1.66 -2.33 34.30
N LEU A 148 1.25 -1.75 33.18
CA LEU A 148 0.28 -0.66 33.13
C LEU A 148 -1.19 -1.17 33.07
N GLY A 149 -1.41 -2.49 33.12
CA GLY A 149 -2.73 -3.11 33.05
C GLY A 149 -3.34 -3.09 31.65
N MET A 150 -2.51 -3.17 30.59
CA MET A 150 -2.92 -3.18 29.20
C MET A 150 -2.53 -4.47 28.50
N SER A 151 -3.37 -4.90 27.56
CA SER A 151 -3.06 -5.98 26.65
C SER A 151 -2.36 -5.44 25.39
N VAL A 152 -1.38 -6.18 24.87
CA VAL A 152 -0.65 -5.85 23.65
C VAL A 152 -0.52 -7.07 22.76
N SER A 153 -0.68 -6.88 21.46
CA SER A 153 -0.52 -7.92 20.44
C SER A 153 0.15 -7.37 19.19
N SER A 154 0.66 -8.26 18.36
CA SER A 154 1.14 -7.93 17.04
C SER A 154 0.25 -8.57 15.96
N VAL A 155 0.05 -7.86 14.86
CA VAL A 155 -0.63 -8.35 13.64
C VAL A 155 0.39 -8.41 12.52
N THR A 156 0.65 -9.63 12.05
CA THR A 156 1.68 -9.93 11.04
C THR A 156 1.12 -10.80 9.93
N SER A 157 1.88 -10.93 8.84
CA SER A 157 1.52 -11.79 7.72
C SER A 157 1.44 -13.26 8.14
N GLY A 158 0.51 -14.00 7.55
CA GLY A 158 0.38 -15.44 7.81
C GLY A 158 -0.40 -15.86 9.05
N GLN A 159 -0.88 -14.93 9.87
CA GLN A 159 -1.79 -15.25 10.99
C GLN A 159 -3.15 -15.76 10.50
N SER A 160 -3.75 -16.70 11.22
CA SER A 160 -5.12 -17.17 10.99
C SER A 160 -6.14 -16.05 11.31
N SER A 161 -7.38 -16.18 10.78
CA SER A 161 -8.46 -15.22 11.12
C SER A 161 -8.78 -15.20 12.60
N GLU A 162 -8.71 -16.34 13.29
CA GLU A 162 -8.97 -16.46 14.72
C GLU A 162 -7.87 -15.77 15.55
N ASP A 163 -6.59 -15.96 15.16
CA ASP A 163 -5.47 -15.28 15.81
C ASP A 163 -5.54 -13.77 15.60
N ARG A 164 -5.94 -13.32 14.39
CA ARG A 164 -6.14 -11.89 14.09
C ARG A 164 -7.25 -11.29 14.95
N GLN A 165 -8.40 -11.95 15.08
CA GLN A 165 -9.49 -11.48 15.93
C GLN A 165 -9.02 -11.32 17.39
N SER A 166 -8.28 -12.30 17.89
CA SER A 166 -7.68 -12.22 19.23
C SER A 166 -6.71 -11.05 19.36
N SER A 167 -5.88 -10.80 18.34
CA SER A 167 -4.93 -9.70 18.32
C SER A 167 -5.62 -8.34 18.30
N TYR A 168 -6.67 -8.17 17.48
CA TYR A 168 -7.44 -6.92 17.39
C TYR A 168 -8.27 -6.62 18.65
N ALA A 169 -8.53 -7.60 19.50
CA ALA A 169 -9.18 -7.40 20.80
C ALA A 169 -8.27 -6.77 21.86
N SER A 170 -6.98 -6.58 21.58
CA SER A 170 -6.02 -5.99 22.52
C SER A 170 -6.15 -4.47 22.60
N ASP A 171 -5.75 -3.88 23.74
CA ASP A 171 -5.72 -2.42 23.94
C ASP A 171 -4.72 -1.74 22.98
N VAL A 172 -3.59 -2.43 22.71
CA VAL A 172 -2.50 -1.93 21.85
C VAL A 172 -2.17 -2.97 20.79
N ILE A 173 -2.09 -2.52 19.55
CA ILE A 173 -1.77 -3.36 18.40
C ILE A 173 -0.53 -2.81 17.70
N TYR A 174 0.47 -3.65 17.49
CA TYR A 174 1.59 -3.39 16.60
C TYR A 174 1.34 -4.11 15.28
N ALA A 175 1.28 -3.37 14.17
CA ALA A 175 0.95 -3.97 12.88
C ALA A 175 1.71 -3.31 11.74
N THR A 176 1.85 -4.02 10.61
CA THR A 176 2.36 -3.39 9.40
C THR A 176 1.25 -2.61 8.69
N ASN A 177 1.66 -1.56 7.96
CA ASN A 177 0.75 -0.77 7.14
C ASN A 177 -0.02 -1.64 6.13
N ASN A 178 0.64 -2.62 5.52
CA ASN A 178 0.04 -3.53 4.55
C ASN A 178 -1.05 -4.41 5.17
N GLU A 179 -0.75 -5.08 6.30
CA GLU A 179 -1.71 -5.97 6.96
C GLU A 179 -2.95 -5.20 7.44
N LEU A 180 -2.75 -4.02 8.03
CA LEU A 180 -3.88 -3.16 8.44
C LEU A 180 -4.77 -2.77 7.25
N GLY A 181 -4.16 -2.37 6.15
CA GLY A 181 -4.92 -1.97 4.97
C GLY A 181 -5.63 -3.16 4.30
N PHE A 182 -4.98 -4.33 4.25
CA PHE A 182 -5.63 -5.54 3.75
C PHE A 182 -6.73 -6.04 4.69
N ASP A 183 -6.52 -5.98 6.00
CA ASP A 183 -7.56 -6.36 6.97
C ASP A 183 -8.76 -5.41 6.91
N TYR A 184 -8.55 -4.11 6.70
CA TYR A 184 -9.63 -3.17 6.40
C TYR A 184 -10.43 -3.57 5.16
N LEU A 185 -9.76 -3.93 4.06
CA LEU A 185 -10.45 -4.37 2.85
C LEU A 185 -11.20 -5.69 3.08
N ARG A 186 -10.56 -6.69 3.70
CA ARG A 186 -11.19 -7.98 4.05
C ARG A 186 -12.40 -7.79 4.95
N ASN A 187 -12.28 -6.93 5.96
CA ASN A 187 -13.33 -6.63 6.93
C ASN A 187 -14.61 -6.10 6.27
N ASN A 188 -14.46 -5.40 5.12
CA ASN A 188 -15.55 -4.91 4.31
C ASN A 188 -16.04 -5.91 3.23
N MET A 189 -15.47 -7.13 3.19
CA MET A 189 -15.86 -8.20 2.26
C MET A 189 -16.47 -9.42 2.98
N VAL A 190 -16.46 -9.46 4.33
CA VAL A 190 -17.02 -10.56 5.12
C VAL A 190 -18.54 -10.65 4.97
N LEU A 191 -19.10 -11.86 5.05
CA LEU A 191 -20.53 -12.10 4.94
C LEU A 191 -21.24 -12.26 6.29
N SER A 192 -20.47 -12.36 7.39
CA SER A 192 -20.97 -12.46 8.76
C SER A 192 -20.27 -11.47 9.68
N LYS A 193 -21.00 -10.90 10.63
CA LYS A 193 -20.44 -10.01 11.66
C LYS A 193 -19.33 -10.70 12.48
N THR A 194 -19.44 -12.01 12.69
CA THR A 194 -18.48 -12.80 13.44
C THR A 194 -17.15 -13.00 12.72
N GLU A 195 -17.08 -12.75 11.41
CA GLU A 195 -15.85 -12.84 10.62
C GLU A 195 -15.05 -11.52 10.62
N ARG A 196 -15.61 -10.43 11.13
CA ARG A 196 -14.90 -9.17 11.25
C ARG A 196 -13.76 -9.29 12.26
N VAL A 197 -12.61 -8.74 11.90
CA VAL A 197 -11.42 -8.70 12.74
C VAL A 197 -11.17 -7.32 13.34
N MET A 198 -11.48 -6.25 12.61
CA MET A 198 -11.24 -4.85 13.00
C MET A 198 -12.59 -4.14 13.25
N GLU A 199 -12.75 -3.53 14.41
CA GLU A 199 -14.00 -2.83 14.77
C GLU A 199 -13.91 -1.31 14.63
N ASP A 200 -12.74 -0.71 14.92
CA ASP A 200 -12.61 0.74 15.08
C ASP A 200 -11.29 1.29 14.50
N CYS A 201 -11.32 2.52 13.99
CA CYS A 201 -10.17 3.29 13.53
C CYS A 201 -10.01 4.54 14.44
N TYR A 202 -9.67 4.33 15.72
CA TYR A 202 -9.58 5.42 16.67
C TYR A 202 -8.27 6.19 16.56
N PHE A 203 -7.14 5.60 16.94
CA PHE A 203 -5.87 6.29 16.94
C PHE A 203 -4.77 5.43 16.32
N ALA A 204 -4.13 5.97 15.27
CA ALA A 204 -2.95 5.38 14.66
C ALA A 204 -1.71 6.25 14.90
N ILE A 205 -0.64 5.62 15.36
CA ILE A 205 0.70 6.22 15.44
C ILE A 205 1.57 5.51 14.40
N VAL A 206 2.04 6.23 13.39
CA VAL A 206 2.82 5.67 12.28
C VAL A 206 4.31 5.88 12.55
N ASP A 207 5.05 4.78 12.81
CA ASP A 207 6.51 4.83 12.87
C ASP A 207 7.10 4.87 11.45
N GLU A 208 8.20 5.58 11.30
CA GLU A 208 8.80 5.87 9.99
C GLU A 208 7.74 6.41 9.00
N VAL A 209 6.96 7.40 9.47
CA VAL A 209 5.79 7.96 8.77
C VAL A 209 6.08 8.44 7.36
N ASP A 210 7.28 8.88 7.09
CA ASP A 210 7.75 9.29 5.77
C ASP A 210 7.90 8.13 4.78
N SER A 211 8.26 6.92 5.25
CA SER A 211 8.23 5.72 4.41
C SER A 211 6.80 5.32 4.05
N ILE A 212 5.97 5.18 5.08
CA ILE A 212 4.62 4.63 4.91
C ILE A 212 3.72 5.61 4.15
N LEU A 213 3.69 6.89 4.56
CA LEU A 213 2.75 7.86 4.01
C LEU A 213 3.25 8.61 2.76
N ILE A 214 4.53 8.50 2.40
CA ILE A 214 5.10 9.14 1.21
C ILE A 214 5.61 8.10 0.21
N ASP A 215 6.57 7.23 0.59
CA ASP A 215 7.22 6.32 -0.36
C ASP A 215 6.30 5.20 -0.80
N GLU A 216 5.69 4.50 0.15
CA GLU A 216 4.80 3.37 -0.12
C GLU A 216 3.41 3.83 -0.58
N ALA A 217 3.04 5.08 -0.31
CA ALA A 217 1.76 5.65 -0.71
C ALA A 217 1.68 6.06 -2.20
N ARG A 218 2.50 5.48 -3.07
CA ARG A 218 2.47 5.70 -4.54
C ARG A 218 1.51 4.78 -5.25
N THR A 219 1.23 3.61 -4.69
CA THR A 219 0.34 2.60 -5.26
C THR A 219 -0.76 2.23 -4.26
N PRO A 220 -1.97 1.90 -4.72
CA PRO A 220 -3.04 1.44 -3.85
C PRO A 220 -2.79 0.01 -3.37
N LEU A 221 -3.39 -0.34 -2.24
CA LEU A 221 -3.60 -1.72 -1.83
C LEU A 221 -4.70 -2.33 -2.69
N VAL A 222 -4.48 -3.51 -3.24
CA VAL A 222 -5.44 -4.19 -4.12
C VAL A 222 -5.60 -5.64 -3.69
N ILE A 223 -6.84 -6.05 -3.46
CA ILE A 223 -7.22 -7.47 -3.37
C ILE A 223 -7.77 -7.86 -4.74
N SER A 224 -7.17 -8.85 -5.37
CA SER A 224 -7.59 -9.35 -6.66
C SER A 224 -8.02 -10.82 -6.60
N GLY A 225 -8.93 -11.19 -7.48
CA GLY A 225 -9.41 -12.55 -7.65
C GLY A 225 -9.45 -12.94 -9.14
N PRO A 226 -9.74 -14.21 -9.47
CA PRO A 226 -9.84 -14.65 -10.85
C PRO A 226 -10.98 -13.91 -11.56
N ALA A 227 -10.69 -13.36 -12.76
CA ALA A 227 -11.68 -12.73 -13.63
C ALA A 227 -12.43 -13.78 -14.47
N GLU A 228 -13.44 -13.33 -15.22
CA GLU A 228 -14.11 -14.11 -16.23
C GLU A 228 -13.15 -14.55 -17.33
N ASP A 229 -13.43 -15.69 -17.97
CA ASP A 229 -12.61 -16.22 -19.06
C ASP A 229 -12.77 -15.36 -20.33
N THR A 230 -11.83 -14.47 -20.56
CA THR A 230 -11.76 -13.59 -21.73
C THR A 230 -11.02 -14.22 -22.93
N SER A 231 -10.54 -15.45 -22.80
CA SER A 231 -9.72 -16.14 -23.82
C SER A 231 -10.35 -16.13 -25.20
N LYS A 232 -11.67 -16.32 -25.31
CA LYS A 232 -12.39 -16.31 -26.60
C LYS A 232 -12.36 -14.93 -27.27
N THR A 233 -12.46 -13.86 -26.48
CA THR A 233 -12.44 -12.48 -26.98
C THR A 233 -11.07 -12.15 -27.55
N TYR A 234 -9.98 -12.46 -26.83
CA TYR A 234 -8.62 -12.30 -27.34
C TYR A 234 -8.34 -13.12 -28.60
N GLN A 235 -8.85 -14.36 -28.69
CA GLN A 235 -8.74 -15.22 -29.85
C GLN A 235 -9.43 -14.64 -31.09
N GLN A 236 -10.56 -13.96 -30.91
CA GLN A 236 -11.27 -13.30 -32.02
C GLN A 236 -10.57 -12.04 -32.46
N ILE A 237 -10.19 -11.18 -31.54
CA ILE A 237 -9.51 -9.90 -31.81
C ILE A 237 -8.14 -10.15 -32.47
N SER A 238 -7.37 -11.10 -32.00
CA SER A 238 -6.05 -11.43 -32.56
C SER A 238 -6.10 -11.80 -34.06
N LYS A 239 -7.24 -12.25 -34.60
CA LYS A 239 -7.43 -12.54 -36.02
C LYS A 239 -7.54 -11.27 -36.87
N PHE A 240 -7.94 -10.15 -36.26
CA PHE A 240 -8.13 -8.89 -36.96
C PHE A 240 -6.84 -8.09 -37.03
N ILE A 241 -6.02 -8.13 -35.98
CA ILE A 241 -4.78 -7.33 -35.85
C ILE A 241 -3.83 -7.47 -37.06
N PRO A 242 -3.52 -8.67 -37.59
CA PRO A 242 -2.66 -8.82 -38.76
C PRO A 242 -3.22 -8.25 -40.08
N GLN A 243 -4.51 -7.88 -40.09
CA GLN A 243 -5.18 -7.32 -41.27
C GLN A 243 -5.02 -5.79 -41.34
N LEU A 244 -4.55 -5.17 -40.27
CA LEU A 244 -4.34 -3.72 -40.17
C LEU A 244 -2.98 -3.32 -40.74
N LYS A 245 -2.91 -2.15 -41.37
CA LYS A 245 -1.70 -1.61 -41.99
C LYS A 245 -1.13 -0.47 -41.18
N GLN A 246 0.17 -0.51 -40.96
CA GLN A 246 0.88 0.60 -40.31
C GLN A 246 0.98 1.77 -41.25
N GLN A 247 0.71 2.97 -40.75
CA GLN A 247 0.94 4.23 -41.49
C GLN A 247 2.44 4.55 -41.50
N ALA A 248 2.96 4.98 -42.66
CA ALA A 248 4.34 5.42 -42.75
C ALA A 248 4.55 6.72 -41.96
N VAL A 249 5.61 6.77 -41.15
CA VAL A 249 6.03 7.98 -40.44
C VAL A 249 6.82 8.84 -41.47
N LEU A 250 6.33 10.03 -41.76
CA LEU A 250 7.03 11.01 -42.62
C LEU A 250 7.85 11.96 -41.73
N GLU A 251 9.05 12.33 -42.16
CA GLU A 251 9.82 13.42 -41.56
C GLU A 251 9.11 14.77 -41.80
N GLU A 252 9.24 15.71 -40.88
CA GLU A 252 8.47 16.94 -40.66
C GLU A 252 8.37 17.90 -41.86
N GLU A 253 7.90 17.58 -43.02
CA GLU A 253 7.57 18.58 -44.08
C GLU A 253 6.88 17.99 -45.35
N GLU A 254 6.54 16.70 -45.37
CA GLU A 254 5.85 16.11 -46.53
C GLU A 254 4.35 15.90 -46.28
N GLU A 255 3.50 16.39 -47.24
CA GLU A 255 2.06 16.11 -47.21
C GLU A 255 1.79 14.61 -47.43
N ILE A 256 0.94 14.01 -46.56
CA ILE A 256 0.53 12.61 -46.62
C ILE A 256 -0.26 12.38 -47.92
N LYS A 257 0.27 11.56 -48.83
CA LYS A 257 -0.46 11.13 -50.02
C LYS A 257 -1.44 10.01 -49.68
N GLU A 258 -2.58 9.91 -50.37
CA GLU A 258 -3.61 8.88 -50.13
C GLU A 258 -3.06 7.44 -50.14
N GLU A 259 -1.96 7.15 -50.84
CA GLU A 259 -1.28 5.84 -50.85
C GLU A 259 -0.45 5.54 -49.58
N GLN A 260 -0.25 6.54 -48.70
CA GLN A 260 0.56 6.44 -47.47
C GLN A 260 -0.29 6.38 -46.18
N THR A 261 -1.62 6.42 -46.31
CA THR A 261 -2.55 6.31 -45.19
C THR A 261 -2.58 4.87 -44.65
N GLY A 262 -2.50 4.71 -43.34
CA GLY A 262 -2.57 3.41 -42.63
C GLY A 262 -3.62 3.40 -41.56
N ASP A 263 -3.85 2.24 -40.98
CA ASP A 263 -4.86 2.02 -39.95
C ASP A 263 -4.37 2.40 -38.54
N PHE A 264 -3.03 2.43 -38.32
CA PHE A 264 -2.45 2.77 -37.00
C PHE A 264 -1.05 3.40 -37.14
N LEU A 265 -0.68 4.18 -36.12
CA LEU A 265 0.63 4.80 -35.94
C LEU A 265 1.34 4.14 -34.75
N ILE A 266 2.67 4.00 -34.85
CA ILE A 266 3.52 3.54 -33.74
C ILE A 266 4.37 4.71 -33.27
N ASP A 267 4.26 5.09 -32.01
CA ASP A 267 5.21 5.96 -31.32
C ASP A 267 6.18 5.11 -30.49
N GLU A 268 7.37 4.91 -31.02
CA GLU A 268 8.41 4.13 -30.33
C GLU A 268 8.91 4.81 -29.03
N LYS A 269 8.83 6.15 -28.94
CA LYS A 269 9.31 6.92 -27.78
C LYS A 269 8.36 6.80 -26.60
N SER A 270 7.05 6.85 -26.83
CA SER A 270 6.02 6.68 -25.80
C SER A 270 5.59 5.21 -25.61
N ARG A 271 6.08 4.30 -26.48
CA ARG A 271 5.65 2.89 -26.55
C ARG A 271 4.13 2.74 -26.66
N GLN A 272 3.52 3.54 -27.50
CA GLN A 272 2.09 3.52 -27.75
C GLN A 272 1.79 3.20 -29.23
N VAL A 273 0.64 2.57 -29.44
CA VAL A 273 0.07 2.37 -30.78
C VAL A 273 -1.25 3.10 -30.82
N GLU A 274 -1.39 4.04 -31.72
CA GLU A 274 -2.60 4.84 -31.87
C GLU A 274 -3.31 4.47 -33.18
N LEU A 275 -4.61 4.28 -33.13
CA LEU A 275 -5.42 4.06 -34.31
C LEU A 275 -5.67 5.39 -35.04
N THR A 276 -5.61 5.37 -36.35
CA THR A 276 -6.07 6.51 -37.20
C THR A 276 -7.59 6.48 -37.36
N ASP A 277 -8.20 7.56 -37.80
CA ASP A 277 -9.65 7.58 -38.07
C ASP A 277 -10.07 6.47 -39.05
N ILE A 278 -9.26 6.18 -40.06
CA ILE A 278 -9.48 5.07 -40.99
C ILE A 278 -9.39 3.71 -40.28
N GLY A 279 -8.44 3.60 -39.35
CA GLY A 279 -8.28 2.38 -38.54
C GLY A 279 -9.46 2.13 -37.62
N HIS A 280 -10.02 3.19 -37.04
CA HIS A 280 -11.21 3.08 -36.19
C HIS A 280 -12.41 2.56 -36.99
N ASP A 281 -12.69 3.14 -38.16
CA ASP A 281 -13.79 2.70 -39.01
C ASP A 281 -13.61 1.24 -39.44
N ARG A 282 -12.39 0.87 -39.83
CA ARG A 282 -12.08 -0.49 -40.28
C ARG A 282 -12.24 -1.53 -39.16
N ILE A 283 -11.80 -1.23 -37.93
CA ILE A 283 -11.98 -2.10 -36.80
C ILE A 283 -13.46 -2.23 -36.42
N GLU A 284 -14.22 -1.14 -36.45
CA GLU A 284 -15.67 -1.22 -36.21
C GLU A 284 -16.36 -2.14 -37.23
N ASP A 285 -15.99 -2.05 -38.50
CA ASP A 285 -16.53 -2.91 -39.54
C ASP A 285 -16.18 -4.39 -39.29
N LEU A 286 -14.93 -4.69 -38.91
CA LEU A 286 -14.52 -6.06 -38.59
C LEU A 286 -15.26 -6.62 -37.37
N LEU A 287 -15.49 -5.81 -36.35
CA LEU A 287 -16.23 -6.21 -35.15
C LEU A 287 -17.72 -6.43 -35.43
N LYS A 288 -18.33 -5.59 -36.30
CA LYS A 288 -19.71 -5.76 -36.74
C LYS A 288 -19.89 -7.02 -37.58
N GLN A 289 -18.92 -7.34 -38.46
CA GLN A 289 -18.91 -8.60 -39.22
C GLN A 289 -18.77 -9.84 -38.32
N ALA A 290 -18.03 -9.71 -37.21
CA ALA A 290 -17.88 -10.79 -36.23
C ALA A 290 -19.02 -10.88 -35.20
N ASN A 291 -20.04 -10.04 -35.31
CA ASN A 291 -21.14 -9.90 -34.37
C ASN A 291 -20.70 -9.65 -32.92
N MET A 292 -19.57 -8.94 -32.74
CA MET A 292 -19.07 -8.52 -31.42
C MET A 292 -19.64 -7.18 -30.98
N ILE A 293 -20.12 -6.36 -31.93
CA ILE A 293 -20.80 -5.07 -31.72
C ILE A 293 -22.10 -5.07 -32.53
N GLU A 294 -23.16 -4.49 -31.99
CA GLU A 294 -24.43 -4.29 -32.70
C GLU A 294 -24.27 -3.27 -33.82
N LYS A 295 -25.07 -3.40 -34.89
CA LYS A 295 -24.88 -2.59 -36.11
C LYS A 295 -25.01 -1.08 -35.89
N ASP A 296 -25.78 -0.69 -34.87
CA ASP A 296 -26.07 0.72 -34.56
C ASP A 296 -25.20 1.30 -33.42
N GLN A 297 -24.29 0.50 -32.87
CA GLN A 297 -23.39 0.93 -31.81
C GLN A 297 -21.99 1.26 -32.35
N SER A 298 -21.35 2.27 -31.74
CA SER A 298 -19.94 2.61 -31.95
C SER A 298 -19.05 1.88 -30.95
N LEU A 299 -17.77 1.71 -31.33
CA LEU A 299 -16.72 1.19 -30.46
C LEU A 299 -16.53 2.05 -29.19
N TYR A 300 -16.85 3.34 -29.27
CA TYR A 300 -16.72 4.31 -28.17
C TYR A 300 -17.95 4.39 -27.26
N SER A 301 -18.98 3.59 -27.47
CA SER A 301 -20.09 3.51 -26.53
C SER A 301 -19.64 2.89 -25.21
N SER A 302 -20.26 3.29 -24.11
CA SER A 302 -19.89 2.84 -22.75
C SER A 302 -19.86 1.30 -22.61
N ASN A 303 -20.72 0.60 -23.35
CA ASN A 303 -20.78 -0.86 -23.34
C ASN A 303 -19.61 -1.54 -24.06
N ASN A 304 -18.93 -0.85 -24.97
CA ASN A 304 -17.90 -1.39 -25.85
C ASN A 304 -16.47 -0.97 -25.42
N LEU A 305 -16.32 -0.19 -24.37
CA LEU A 305 -15.00 0.27 -23.86
C LEU A 305 -14.04 -0.90 -23.54
N LYS A 306 -14.57 -2.02 -23.03
CA LYS A 306 -13.75 -3.23 -22.80
C LYS A 306 -13.16 -3.78 -24.11
N LEU A 307 -13.93 -3.76 -25.22
CA LEU A 307 -13.45 -4.22 -26.54
C LEU A 307 -12.35 -3.32 -27.07
N LEU A 308 -12.49 -1.99 -26.93
CA LEU A 308 -11.45 -1.03 -27.30
C LEU A 308 -10.14 -1.31 -26.54
N HIS A 309 -10.24 -1.59 -25.26
CA HIS A 309 -9.09 -1.95 -24.43
C HIS A 309 -8.38 -3.22 -24.91
N TYR A 310 -9.12 -4.30 -25.21
CA TYR A 310 -8.54 -5.54 -25.74
C TYR A 310 -7.90 -5.35 -27.11
N ILE A 311 -8.45 -4.48 -27.95
CA ILE A 311 -7.86 -4.14 -29.25
C ILE A 311 -6.54 -3.40 -29.08
N GLN A 312 -6.49 -2.38 -28.22
CA GLN A 312 -5.27 -1.63 -27.93
C GLN A 312 -4.18 -2.52 -27.36
N SER A 313 -4.52 -3.39 -26.39
CA SER A 313 -3.58 -4.36 -25.81
C SER A 313 -3.06 -5.35 -26.85
N SER A 314 -3.93 -5.81 -27.75
CA SER A 314 -3.54 -6.72 -28.84
C SER A 314 -2.66 -6.04 -29.88
N LEU A 315 -2.93 -4.78 -30.23
CA LEU A 315 -2.07 -3.97 -31.12
C LEU A 315 -0.68 -3.78 -30.51
N ARG A 316 -0.61 -3.38 -29.25
CA ARG A 316 0.67 -3.22 -28.53
C ARG A 316 1.44 -4.54 -28.48
N ALA A 317 0.79 -5.66 -28.16
CA ALA A 317 1.39 -6.99 -28.12
C ALA A 317 2.00 -7.40 -29.44
N HIS A 318 1.30 -7.14 -30.57
CA HIS A 318 1.76 -7.55 -31.91
C HIS A 318 2.90 -6.68 -32.45
N PHE A 319 2.85 -5.37 -32.25
CA PHE A 319 3.73 -4.43 -32.95
C PHE A 319 4.86 -3.86 -32.09
N LEU A 320 4.68 -3.74 -30.75
CA LEU A 320 5.70 -3.19 -29.86
C LEU A 320 6.51 -4.24 -29.12
N PHE A 321 5.88 -5.37 -28.73
CA PHE A 321 6.57 -6.38 -27.94
C PHE A 321 7.16 -7.49 -28.83
N LYS A 322 8.48 -7.68 -28.76
CA LYS A 322 9.24 -8.62 -29.60
C LYS A 322 9.73 -9.80 -28.77
N LYS A 323 9.52 -11.01 -29.31
CA LYS A 323 10.04 -12.24 -28.71
C LYS A 323 11.57 -12.20 -28.62
N ASP A 324 12.12 -12.76 -27.55
CA ASP A 324 13.54 -12.85 -27.20
C ASP A 324 14.23 -11.48 -26.96
N ILE A 325 13.46 -10.39 -26.94
CA ILE A 325 13.90 -9.04 -26.55
C ILE A 325 13.12 -8.60 -25.29
N ASP A 326 11.79 -8.50 -25.40
CA ASP A 326 10.93 -8.04 -24.29
C ASP A 326 10.40 -9.21 -23.45
N TYR A 327 10.25 -10.39 -24.05
CA TYR A 327 9.80 -11.61 -23.40
C TYR A 327 10.34 -12.87 -24.08
N MET A 328 10.32 -13.98 -23.35
CA MET A 328 10.64 -15.31 -23.89
C MET A 328 9.50 -16.30 -23.57
N VAL A 329 9.43 -17.38 -24.33
CA VAL A 329 8.50 -18.48 -24.07
C VAL A 329 9.24 -19.62 -23.40
N GLN A 330 8.92 -19.90 -22.13
CA GLN A 330 9.53 -20.96 -21.34
C GLN A 330 8.42 -21.82 -20.69
N GLU A 331 8.53 -23.14 -20.81
CA GLU A 331 7.55 -24.09 -20.24
C GLU A 331 6.09 -23.79 -20.59
N ASN A 332 5.85 -23.33 -21.81
CA ASN A 332 4.53 -22.94 -22.33
C ASN A 332 3.91 -21.73 -21.59
N GLN A 333 4.77 -20.85 -21.05
CA GLN A 333 4.41 -19.60 -20.40
C GLN A 333 5.25 -18.43 -20.95
N ILE A 334 4.69 -17.23 -20.89
CA ILE A 334 5.41 -16.01 -21.21
C ILE A 334 6.22 -15.58 -19.98
N VAL A 335 7.53 -15.42 -20.15
CA VAL A 335 8.44 -14.89 -19.14
C VAL A 335 9.01 -13.57 -19.65
N LEU A 336 8.84 -12.50 -18.90
CA LEU A 336 9.33 -11.18 -19.29
C LEU A 336 10.85 -11.11 -19.16
N ILE A 337 11.47 -10.28 -20.02
CA ILE A 337 12.89 -9.96 -19.96
C ILE A 337 13.01 -8.50 -19.50
N ASP A 338 13.82 -8.26 -18.49
CA ASP A 338 14.11 -6.91 -18.02
C ASP A 338 14.96 -6.16 -19.04
N GLU A 339 14.48 -5.03 -19.49
CA GLU A 339 15.12 -4.21 -20.54
C GLU A 339 16.52 -3.72 -20.14
N ASN A 340 16.75 -3.46 -18.85
CA ASN A 340 17.99 -2.90 -18.37
C ASN A 340 19.06 -3.97 -18.11
N THR A 341 18.64 -5.16 -17.64
CA THR A 341 19.55 -6.21 -17.22
C THR A 341 19.59 -7.40 -18.19
N GLY A 342 18.61 -7.52 -19.11
CA GLY A 342 18.47 -8.68 -20.00
C GLY A 342 18.12 -9.97 -19.27
N ARG A 343 17.73 -9.92 -18.00
CA ARG A 343 17.42 -11.10 -17.18
C ARG A 343 15.95 -11.48 -17.31
N ALA A 344 15.69 -12.79 -17.35
CA ALA A 344 14.33 -13.31 -17.26
C ALA A 344 13.71 -13.02 -15.90
N MET A 345 12.46 -12.57 -15.89
CA MET A 345 11.66 -12.24 -14.69
C MET A 345 10.50 -13.24 -14.55
N PRO A 346 10.73 -14.46 -14.02
CA PRO A 346 9.66 -15.44 -13.85
C PRO A 346 8.63 -14.95 -12.83
N GLY A 347 7.35 -15.18 -13.13
CA GLY A 347 6.24 -14.79 -12.25
C GLY A 347 5.73 -13.36 -12.41
N ARG A 348 6.48 -12.48 -13.07
CA ARG A 348 6.01 -11.11 -13.39
C ARG A 348 5.10 -11.13 -14.60
N ARG A 349 3.98 -10.40 -14.51
CA ARG A 349 3.01 -10.26 -15.61
C ARG A 349 2.85 -8.79 -15.98
N LEU A 350 2.55 -8.54 -17.25
CA LEU A 350 2.16 -7.22 -17.73
C LEU A 350 0.71 -6.95 -17.36
N ALA A 351 0.41 -5.73 -16.97
CA ALA A 351 -0.94 -5.27 -16.66
C ALA A 351 -1.78 -5.03 -17.93
N ASP A 352 -3.02 -4.67 -17.73
CA ASP A 352 -3.93 -4.14 -18.75
C ASP A 352 -4.17 -5.09 -19.93
N GLY A 353 -4.32 -6.40 -19.66
CA GLY A 353 -4.61 -7.39 -20.70
C GLY A 353 -3.49 -7.63 -21.71
N LEU A 354 -2.36 -6.91 -21.58
CA LEU A 354 -1.24 -7.00 -22.50
C LEU A 354 -0.53 -8.36 -22.41
N HIS A 355 -0.44 -8.94 -21.22
CA HIS A 355 0.16 -10.27 -21.03
C HIS A 355 -0.66 -11.34 -21.76
N GLN A 356 -2.00 -11.31 -21.62
CA GLN A 356 -2.94 -12.20 -22.29
C GLN A 356 -2.88 -12.02 -23.83
N ALA A 357 -2.73 -10.79 -24.29
CA ALA A 357 -2.55 -10.51 -25.70
C ALA A 357 -1.24 -11.11 -26.26
N ILE A 358 -0.14 -11.10 -25.49
CA ILE A 358 1.12 -11.74 -25.84
C ILE A 358 0.97 -13.26 -25.77
N GLU A 359 0.31 -13.83 -24.73
CA GLU A 359 0.02 -15.26 -24.62
C GLU A 359 -0.76 -15.73 -25.86
N GLN A 360 -1.77 -14.96 -26.29
CA GLN A 360 -2.52 -15.24 -27.53
C GLN A 360 -1.66 -15.13 -28.78
N LYS A 361 -0.80 -14.11 -28.90
CA LYS A 361 0.10 -13.90 -30.03
C LYS A 361 1.04 -15.11 -30.22
N GLU A 362 1.58 -15.66 -29.12
CA GLU A 362 2.51 -16.78 -29.14
C GLU A 362 1.79 -18.16 -29.11
N GLY A 363 0.46 -18.19 -29.04
CA GLY A 363 -0.33 -19.42 -29.02
C GLY A 363 -0.16 -20.27 -27.77
N VAL A 364 0.27 -19.65 -26.66
CA VAL A 364 0.33 -20.33 -25.34
C VAL A 364 -1.03 -20.23 -24.65
N PRO A 365 -1.34 -21.09 -23.66
CA PRO A 365 -2.61 -21.00 -22.93
C PRO A 365 -2.77 -19.65 -22.25
N ILE A 366 -3.85 -18.93 -22.56
CA ILE A 366 -4.17 -17.66 -21.91
C ILE A 366 -4.53 -17.94 -20.45
N GLN A 367 -3.81 -17.32 -19.53
CA GLN A 367 -4.14 -17.41 -18.12
C GLN A 367 -5.20 -16.36 -17.77
N MET A 368 -6.10 -16.72 -16.85
CA MET A 368 -7.16 -15.81 -16.40
C MET A 368 -6.55 -14.50 -15.90
N GLU A 369 -7.16 -13.40 -16.26
CA GLU A 369 -6.85 -12.07 -15.74
C GLU A 369 -7.25 -12.00 -14.26
N SER A 370 -6.52 -11.24 -13.46
CA SER A 370 -6.96 -10.94 -12.11
C SER A 370 -7.86 -9.72 -12.13
N GLN A 371 -9.06 -9.83 -11.57
CA GLN A 371 -9.98 -8.71 -11.41
C GLN A 371 -9.84 -8.13 -10.01
N THR A 372 -9.81 -6.80 -9.89
CA THR A 372 -9.83 -6.10 -8.61
C THR A 372 -11.14 -6.39 -7.87
N LEU A 373 -11.05 -6.97 -6.69
CA LEU A 373 -12.18 -7.21 -5.78
C LEU A 373 -12.39 -6.02 -4.84
N ALA A 374 -11.30 -5.48 -4.31
CA ALA A 374 -11.29 -4.32 -3.46
C ALA A 374 -9.97 -3.57 -3.60
N SER A 375 -9.99 -2.26 -3.49
CA SER A 375 -8.78 -1.43 -3.50
C SER A 375 -8.94 -0.25 -2.55
N CYS A 376 -7.83 0.21 -1.97
CA CYS A 376 -7.78 1.43 -1.17
C CYS A 376 -6.37 2.00 -1.18
N THR A 377 -6.22 3.31 -1.28
CA THR A 377 -4.92 3.95 -1.09
C THR A 377 -4.60 4.07 0.39
N PHE A 378 -3.29 4.07 0.75
CA PHE A 378 -2.87 4.33 2.13
C PHE A 378 -3.36 5.68 2.62
N GLN A 379 -3.36 6.70 1.74
CA GLN A 379 -3.85 8.02 2.07
C GLN A 379 -5.30 7.97 2.58
N ASN A 380 -6.18 7.31 1.84
CA ASN A 380 -7.58 7.21 2.19
C ASN A 380 -7.86 6.26 3.35
N TYR A 381 -7.02 5.23 3.54
CA TYR A 381 -7.10 4.36 4.70
C TYR A 381 -6.73 5.11 5.99
N PHE A 382 -5.56 5.76 6.07
CA PHE A 382 -5.13 6.44 7.28
C PHE A 382 -5.95 7.69 7.62
N ARG A 383 -6.60 8.32 6.63
CA ARG A 383 -7.57 9.41 6.86
C ARG A 383 -8.85 8.98 7.58
N GLN A 384 -9.13 7.68 7.69
CA GLN A 384 -10.30 7.17 8.43
C GLN A 384 -10.09 7.18 9.93
N PHE A 385 -8.85 7.21 10.41
CA PHE A 385 -8.58 7.30 11.83
C PHE A 385 -9.00 8.66 12.38
N GLU A 386 -9.71 8.67 13.51
CA GLU A 386 -10.11 9.90 14.19
C GLU A 386 -8.89 10.69 14.65
N LYS A 387 -7.83 9.98 15.09
CA LYS A 387 -6.55 10.54 15.47
C LYS A 387 -5.45 9.86 14.67
N LEU A 388 -4.65 10.66 13.96
CA LEU A 388 -3.48 10.20 13.24
C LEU A 388 -2.27 10.99 13.70
N SER A 389 -1.17 10.31 13.98
CA SER A 389 0.11 10.93 14.25
C SER A 389 1.25 10.10 13.68
N GLY A 390 2.45 10.61 13.68
CA GLY A 390 3.58 9.86 13.17
C GLY A 390 4.90 10.31 13.74
N MET A 391 5.91 9.48 13.57
CA MET A 391 7.28 9.79 14.00
C MET A 391 8.28 9.33 12.93
N THR A 392 9.32 10.09 12.76
CA THR A 392 10.45 9.78 11.86
C THR A 392 11.62 10.69 12.18
N GLY A 393 12.79 10.40 11.62
CA GLY A 393 13.96 11.29 11.69
C GLY A 393 14.02 12.36 10.60
N THR A 394 13.10 12.40 9.65
CA THR A 394 13.25 13.16 8.39
C THR A 394 11.90 13.63 7.79
N ALA A 395 11.03 14.28 8.56
CA ALA A 395 9.73 14.75 8.07
C ALA A 395 9.73 16.19 7.54
N ALA A 396 10.63 17.05 8.01
CA ALA A 396 10.60 18.48 7.73
C ALA A 396 10.71 18.80 6.23
N THR A 397 11.42 17.98 5.46
CA THR A 397 11.56 18.14 4.00
C THR A 397 10.23 18.02 3.26
N GLU A 398 9.31 17.18 3.77
CA GLU A 398 8.01 16.86 3.18
C GLU A 398 6.83 17.45 4.00
N SER A 399 7.10 18.42 4.87
CA SER A 399 6.10 19.01 5.79
C SER A 399 4.89 19.60 5.07
N GLN A 400 5.05 20.07 3.84
CA GLN A 400 3.96 20.58 3.01
C GLN A 400 3.03 19.44 2.59
N GLU A 401 3.57 18.32 2.14
CA GLU A 401 2.80 17.16 1.70
C GLU A 401 2.01 16.55 2.87
N PHE A 402 2.63 16.39 4.04
CA PHE A 402 1.94 15.94 5.24
C PHE A 402 0.77 16.84 5.64
N ALA A 403 0.95 18.16 5.52
CA ALA A 403 -0.11 19.11 5.84
C ALA A 403 -1.24 19.10 4.79
N GLU A 404 -0.93 19.04 3.50
CA GLU A 404 -1.94 19.08 2.42
C GLU A 404 -2.72 17.77 2.30
N ILE A 405 -2.07 16.60 2.44
CA ILE A 405 -2.70 15.30 2.22
C ILE A 405 -3.35 14.77 3.50
N TYR A 406 -2.63 14.83 4.64
CA TYR A 406 -3.06 14.18 5.89
C TYR A 406 -3.48 15.17 6.98
N GLY A 407 -3.34 16.48 6.76
CA GLY A 407 -3.60 17.49 7.80
C GLY A 407 -2.59 17.50 8.94
N LEU A 408 -1.47 16.79 8.81
CA LEU A 408 -0.47 16.62 9.85
C LEU A 408 0.57 17.73 9.82
N SER A 409 0.83 18.34 10.97
CA SER A 409 1.93 19.31 11.13
C SER A 409 3.17 18.63 11.71
N VAL A 410 4.35 19.03 11.24
CA VAL A 410 5.63 18.49 11.71
C VAL A 410 6.17 19.36 12.87
N LEU A 411 6.57 18.69 13.97
CA LEU A 411 7.28 19.28 15.09
C LEU A 411 8.71 18.73 15.16
N GLU A 412 9.71 19.57 14.88
CA GLU A 412 11.11 19.22 15.06
C GLU A 412 11.44 19.19 16.55
N VAL A 413 11.69 18.01 17.10
CA VAL A 413 12.02 17.79 18.51
C VAL A 413 13.54 17.91 18.69
N PRO A 414 14.03 18.69 19.68
CA PRO A 414 15.47 18.81 19.92
C PRO A 414 16.04 17.47 20.39
N THR A 415 17.29 17.19 20.00
CA THR A 415 18.03 16.03 20.47
C THR A 415 18.38 16.13 21.96
N ASN A 416 18.47 15.00 22.64
CA ASN A 416 18.84 14.94 24.07
C ASN A 416 20.27 15.50 24.30
N LYS A 417 21.21 15.13 23.43
CA LYS A 417 22.57 15.67 23.41
C LYS A 417 22.83 16.38 22.08
N PRO A 418 23.67 17.45 22.07
CA PRO A 418 24.00 18.14 20.83
C PRO A 418 24.65 17.21 19.81
N MET A 419 24.23 17.30 18.56
CA MET A 419 24.83 16.55 17.46
C MET A 419 26.20 17.11 17.11
N ILE A 420 27.22 16.26 17.15
CA ILE A 420 28.64 16.65 16.87
C ILE A 420 29.17 16.00 15.58
N ARG A 421 28.33 15.29 14.83
CA ARG A 421 28.67 14.67 13.53
C ARG A 421 29.16 15.72 12.54
N LYS A 422 30.16 15.36 11.74
CA LYS A 422 30.75 16.21 10.69
C LYS A 422 30.29 15.74 9.32
N ASP A 423 29.39 16.49 8.69
CA ASP A 423 28.93 16.26 7.33
C ASP A 423 29.81 17.05 6.35
N SER A 424 30.64 16.34 5.55
CA SER A 424 31.55 16.93 4.56
C SER A 424 30.79 17.29 3.26
N ASN A 425 31.36 18.21 2.47
CA ASN A 425 30.82 18.51 1.15
C ASN A 425 30.95 17.31 0.22
N ASP A 426 30.09 17.28 -0.82
CA ASP A 426 30.10 16.25 -1.85
C ASP A 426 31.37 16.36 -2.71
N LEU A 427 31.90 15.20 -3.12
CA LEU A 427 32.95 15.07 -4.12
C LEU A 427 32.31 14.66 -5.45
N VAL A 428 32.57 15.47 -6.48
CA VAL A 428 31.99 15.24 -7.82
C VAL A 428 33.08 14.83 -8.80
N TYR A 429 32.87 13.68 -9.47
CA TYR A 429 33.76 13.08 -10.45
C TYR A 429 33.16 13.14 -11.84
N LEU A 430 33.97 13.07 -12.88
CA LEU A 430 33.50 13.03 -14.26
C LEU A 430 32.92 11.65 -14.60
N LYS A 431 33.61 10.59 -14.21
CA LYS A 431 33.26 9.20 -14.51
C LYS A 431 32.86 8.42 -13.27
N GLU A 432 32.00 7.46 -13.47
CA GLU A 432 31.56 6.56 -12.41
C GLU A 432 32.68 5.66 -11.88
N GLU A 433 33.61 5.20 -12.75
CA GLU A 433 34.75 4.39 -12.36
C GLU A 433 35.67 5.12 -11.38
N GLU A 434 36.02 6.40 -11.66
CA GLU A 434 36.86 7.24 -10.81
C GLU A 434 36.20 7.47 -9.42
N LYS A 435 34.89 7.66 -9.41
CA LYS A 435 34.10 7.76 -8.18
C LYS A 435 34.24 6.53 -7.30
N TYR A 436 34.08 5.33 -7.87
CA TYR A 436 34.17 4.09 -7.09
C TYR A 436 35.59 3.79 -6.61
N GLU A 437 36.62 4.11 -7.38
CA GLU A 437 38.00 4.01 -6.91
C GLU A 437 38.27 4.90 -5.68
N ALA A 438 37.81 6.15 -5.71
CA ALA A 438 37.91 7.07 -4.59
C ALA A 438 37.09 6.62 -3.37
N VAL A 439 35.90 6.04 -3.57
CA VAL A 439 35.11 5.45 -2.49
C VAL A 439 35.89 4.33 -1.80
N VAL A 440 36.53 3.43 -2.56
CA VAL A 440 37.30 2.33 -1.99
C VAL A 440 38.56 2.82 -1.25
N GLU A 441 39.20 3.89 -1.70
CA GLU A 441 40.33 4.53 -1.00
C GLU A 441 39.87 5.15 0.34
N GLU A 442 38.76 5.83 0.36
CA GLU A 442 38.20 6.42 1.60
C GLU A 442 37.80 5.32 2.59
N ILE A 443 37.18 4.21 2.12
CA ILE A 443 36.88 3.03 2.95
C ILE A 443 38.16 2.51 3.63
N ASP A 444 39.23 2.28 2.86
CA ASP A 444 40.48 1.71 3.40
C ASP A 444 41.12 2.66 4.41
N LYS A 445 41.11 3.95 4.13
CA LYS A 445 41.63 5.02 5.03
C LYS A 445 40.92 5.04 6.39
N TYR A 446 39.59 4.99 6.43
CA TYR A 446 38.83 5.01 7.69
C TYR A 446 38.89 3.66 8.41
N ARG A 447 38.77 2.54 7.69
CA ARG A 447 38.91 1.19 8.26
C ARG A 447 40.26 1.02 8.97
N THR A 448 41.37 1.47 8.34
CA THR A 448 42.72 1.37 8.90
C THR A 448 42.87 2.21 10.17
N LYS A 449 42.11 3.29 10.33
CA LYS A 449 42.05 4.09 11.57
C LYS A 449 41.21 3.43 12.67
N GLY A 450 40.52 2.34 12.39
CA GLY A 450 39.62 1.67 13.32
C GLY A 450 38.17 2.16 13.33
N ASN A 451 37.78 3.06 12.40
CA ASN A 451 36.41 3.47 12.25
C ASN A 451 35.58 2.34 11.59
N PRO A 452 34.37 2.02 12.08
CA PRO A 452 33.39 1.31 11.28
C PRO A 452 32.96 2.19 10.10
N VAL A 453 32.73 1.57 8.93
CA VAL A 453 32.37 2.26 7.69
C VAL A 453 31.06 1.69 7.15
N LEU A 454 30.09 2.55 6.95
CA LEU A 454 28.82 2.21 6.29
C LEU A 454 28.79 2.86 4.90
N VAL A 455 28.65 2.03 3.86
CA VAL A 455 28.56 2.49 2.47
C VAL A 455 27.11 2.36 2.01
N GLY A 456 26.44 3.47 1.75
CA GLY A 456 25.10 3.52 1.18
C GLY A 456 25.13 3.55 -0.35
N THR A 457 24.42 2.63 -1.01
CA THR A 457 24.29 2.55 -2.47
C THR A 457 22.83 2.67 -2.86
N ALA A 458 22.52 3.29 -3.99
CA ALA A 458 21.14 3.46 -4.44
C ALA A 458 20.57 2.21 -5.14
N SER A 459 21.44 1.36 -5.71
CA SER A 459 21.01 0.16 -6.44
C SER A 459 21.77 -1.09 -5.99
N LEU A 460 21.19 -2.25 -6.34
CA LEU A 460 21.83 -3.53 -6.15
C LEU A 460 23.15 -3.61 -6.95
N GLU A 461 23.15 -3.10 -8.18
CA GLU A 461 24.29 -3.09 -9.09
C GLU A 461 25.44 -2.28 -8.52
N SER A 462 25.15 -1.07 -8.02
CA SER A 462 26.14 -0.23 -7.33
C SER A 462 26.75 -0.96 -6.13
N SER A 463 25.94 -1.71 -5.36
CA SER A 463 26.44 -2.47 -4.19
C SER A 463 27.35 -3.63 -4.60
N GLU A 464 27.00 -4.36 -5.69
CA GLU A 464 27.81 -5.44 -6.23
C GLU A 464 29.14 -4.91 -6.85
N MET A 465 29.10 -3.72 -7.49
CA MET A 465 30.29 -3.07 -8.04
C MET A 465 31.29 -2.73 -6.93
N VAL A 466 30.84 -2.02 -5.89
CA VAL A 466 31.69 -1.68 -4.73
C VAL A 466 32.21 -2.95 -4.06
N SER A 467 31.39 -3.98 -3.90
CA SER A 467 31.80 -5.26 -3.34
C SER A 467 32.93 -5.93 -4.16
N LYS A 468 32.81 -5.97 -5.49
CA LYS A 468 33.86 -6.53 -6.38
C LYS A 468 35.17 -5.76 -6.24
N LEU A 469 35.14 -4.43 -6.18
CA LEU A 469 36.32 -3.60 -6.02
C LEU A 469 37.01 -3.83 -4.66
N LEU A 470 36.24 -3.98 -3.58
CA LEU A 470 36.78 -4.31 -2.25
C LEU A 470 37.39 -5.72 -2.21
N GLN A 471 36.74 -6.70 -2.87
CA GLN A 471 37.30 -8.06 -3.01
C GLN A 471 38.64 -8.06 -3.75
N ASN A 472 38.77 -7.27 -4.82
CA ASN A 472 40.03 -7.12 -5.56
C ASN A 472 41.14 -6.54 -4.67
N LYS A 473 40.84 -5.61 -3.78
CA LYS A 473 41.75 -5.05 -2.78
C LYS A 473 41.88 -5.92 -1.51
N LYS A 474 41.22 -7.09 -1.44
CA LYS A 474 41.21 -8.01 -0.28
C LYS A 474 40.74 -7.36 1.01
N ILE A 475 39.77 -6.47 0.92
CA ILE A 475 39.12 -5.84 2.06
C ILE A 475 37.92 -6.66 2.46
N GLU A 476 37.89 -7.17 3.69
CA GLU A 476 36.74 -7.86 4.24
C GLU A 476 35.57 -6.89 4.42
N HIS A 477 34.40 -7.29 3.95
CA HIS A 477 33.19 -6.49 4.02
C HIS A 477 31.95 -7.36 4.04
N GLN A 478 30.84 -6.81 4.50
CA GLN A 478 29.52 -7.44 4.48
C GLN A 478 28.60 -6.64 3.56
N VAL A 479 27.71 -7.34 2.83
CA VAL A 479 26.76 -6.74 1.89
C VAL A 479 25.35 -7.02 2.35
N LEU A 480 24.60 -5.94 2.56
CA LEU A 480 23.19 -5.93 2.86
C LEU A 480 22.42 -5.52 1.62
N ASN A 481 21.76 -6.47 1.02
CA ASN A 481 20.89 -6.26 -0.13
C ASN A 481 19.70 -7.22 -0.08
N ALA A 482 18.74 -7.05 -0.98
CA ALA A 482 17.52 -7.85 -1.05
C ALA A 482 17.73 -9.38 -1.09
N LYS A 483 18.93 -9.85 -1.42
CA LYS A 483 19.26 -11.29 -1.44
C LYS A 483 19.55 -11.87 -0.04
N ASN A 484 19.80 -11.04 0.96
CA ASN A 484 20.29 -11.43 2.30
C ASN A 484 19.38 -11.00 3.47
N HIS A 485 18.10 -10.81 3.23
CA HIS A 485 17.14 -10.30 4.23
C HIS A 485 17.13 -11.07 5.57
N ALA A 486 17.22 -12.40 5.52
CA ALA A 486 17.18 -13.24 6.74
C ALA A 486 18.33 -12.96 7.73
N ARG A 487 19.44 -12.34 7.26
CA ARG A 487 20.61 -12.03 8.08
C ARG A 487 20.82 -10.53 8.30
N GLU A 488 19.89 -9.72 7.86
CA GLU A 488 20.01 -8.26 7.90
C GLU A 488 20.22 -7.73 9.31
N ALA A 489 19.37 -8.12 10.24
CA ALA A 489 19.45 -7.70 11.64
C ALA A 489 20.77 -8.12 12.29
N GLU A 490 21.26 -9.32 12.01
CA GLU A 490 22.54 -9.84 12.50
C GLU A 490 23.72 -9.01 11.98
N ILE A 491 23.75 -8.73 10.67
CA ILE A 491 24.83 -7.96 10.04
C ILE A 491 24.86 -6.52 10.55
N ILE A 492 23.68 -5.86 10.67
CA ILE A 492 23.61 -4.49 11.15
C ILE A 492 24.02 -4.41 12.61
N SER A 493 23.65 -5.38 13.44
CA SER A 493 24.06 -5.41 14.84
C SER A 493 25.57 -5.39 15.01
N GLN A 494 26.32 -5.91 14.04
CA GLN A 494 27.78 -5.98 14.05
C GLN A 494 28.47 -4.85 13.24
N ALA A 495 27.70 -4.05 12.50
CA ALA A 495 28.24 -2.98 11.63
C ALA A 495 28.98 -1.88 12.41
N GLY A 496 28.77 -1.77 13.72
CA GLY A 496 29.43 -0.80 14.60
C GLY A 496 30.77 -1.24 15.18
N LYS A 497 31.27 -2.45 14.88
CA LYS A 497 32.57 -2.94 15.37
C LYS A 497 33.74 -2.22 14.71
N PRO A 498 34.91 -2.08 15.42
CA PRO A 498 36.07 -1.39 14.87
C PRO A 498 36.52 -1.96 13.53
N GLY A 499 36.65 -1.10 12.52
CA GLY A 499 37.18 -1.46 11.20
C GLY A 499 36.29 -2.36 10.33
N VAL A 500 35.06 -2.61 10.75
CA VAL A 500 34.08 -3.35 9.92
C VAL A 500 33.58 -2.46 8.80
N VAL A 501 33.48 -3.03 7.59
CA VAL A 501 32.92 -2.38 6.40
C VAL A 501 31.59 -3.04 6.05
N THR A 502 30.53 -2.25 5.99
CA THR A 502 29.20 -2.71 5.62
C THR A 502 28.70 -1.93 4.41
N ILE A 503 28.33 -2.61 3.35
CA ILE A 503 27.67 -2.04 2.17
C ILE A 503 26.18 -2.28 2.33
N ALA A 504 25.36 -1.23 2.27
CA ALA A 504 23.93 -1.33 2.39
C ALA A 504 23.24 -0.59 1.23
N THR A 505 22.23 -1.20 0.63
CA THR A 505 21.32 -0.45 -0.24
C THR A 505 20.42 0.46 0.60
N ASN A 506 19.89 1.51 0.01
CA ASN A 506 19.28 2.66 0.72
C ASN A 506 18.30 2.34 1.85
N MET A 507 17.54 1.27 1.72
CA MET A 507 16.51 0.89 2.69
C MET A 507 16.95 -0.20 3.67
N ALA A 508 18.11 -0.84 3.44
CA ALA A 508 18.56 -1.93 4.30
C ALA A 508 18.89 -1.43 5.72
N GLY A 509 18.39 -2.17 6.71
CA GLY A 509 18.60 -1.85 8.11
C GLY A 509 17.77 -0.71 8.67
N ARG A 510 16.71 -0.29 8.01
CA ARG A 510 15.78 0.71 8.54
C ARG A 510 15.10 0.16 9.80
N GLY A 511 14.88 1.02 10.81
CA GLY A 511 14.33 0.59 12.10
C GLY A 511 15.28 -0.17 13.03
N THR A 512 16.52 -0.48 12.56
CA THR A 512 17.54 -1.16 13.38
C THR A 512 18.68 -0.19 13.72
N ASP A 513 19.10 -0.19 14.97
CA ASP A 513 20.19 0.69 15.45
C ASP A 513 21.57 0.08 15.22
N ILE A 514 22.55 0.91 14.88
CA ILE A 514 23.97 0.53 14.79
C ILE A 514 24.64 0.94 16.09
N VAL A 515 24.89 -0.04 16.96
CA VAL A 515 25.56 0.17 18.25
C VAL A 515 27.07 0.24 18.03
N LEU A 516 27.72 1.35 18.42
CA LEU A 516 29.17 1.49 18.33
C LEU A 516 29.87 0.47 19.24
N GLY A 517 30.81 -0.28 18.68
CA GLY A 517 31.45 -1.43 19.35
C GLY A 517 30.78 -2.78 19.06
N GLY A 518 29.61 -2.80 18.42
CA GLY A 518 28.78 -3.99 18.15
C GLY A 518 27.71 -4.19 19.20
N ASN A 519 26.69 -4.97 18.87
CA ASN A 519 25.58 -5.29 19.78
C ASN A 519 25.94 -6.53 20.62
N TRP A 520 26.48 -6.31 21.80
CA TRP A 520 26.88 -7.37 22.75
C TRP A 520 25.69 -8.15 23.33
N GLU A 521 24.52 -7.52 23.44
CA GLU A 521 23.30 -8.19 23.95
C GLU A 521 22.82 -9.26 22.98
N ALA A 522 22.74 -8.94 21.70
CA ALA A 522 22.41 -9.92 20.66
C ALA A 522 23.46 -11.06 20.56
N GLU A 523 24.74 -10.74 20.78
CA GLU A 523 25.79 -11.79 20.84
C GLU A 523 25.63 -12.69 22.07
N PHE A 524 25.28 -12.12 23.21
CA PHE A 524 25.03 -12.87 24.43
C PHE A 524 23.79 -13.76 24.30
N GLU A 525 22.67 -13.24 23.77
CA GLU A 525 21.44 -13.99 23.52
C GLU A 525 21.65 -15.19 22.58
N ASN A 526 22.46 -15.03 21.54
CA ASN A 526 22.82 -16.09 20.62
C ASN A 526 23.58 -17.25 21.30
N THR A 527 24.22 -17.03 22.47
CA THR A 527 24.84 -18.11 23.25
C THR A 527 23.84 -18.99 23.98
N GLY A 528 22.58 -18.58 24.12
CA GLY A 528 21.54 -19.27 24.88
C GLY A 528 21.81 -19.38 26.38
N SER A 529 22.85 -18.71 26.90
CA SER A 529 23.28 -18.76 28.31
C SER A 529 22.54 -17.70 29.14
N LYS A 530 22.18 -18.09 30.38
CA LYS A 530 21.63 -17.13 31.36
C LYS A 530 22.66 -16.77 32.44
N ASP A 531 23.95 -17.05 32.20
CA ASP A 531 25.02 -16.82 33.17
C ASP A 531 25.39 -15.32 33.21
N GLU A 532 25.15 -14.71 34.37
CA GLU A 532 25.38 -13.30 34.63
C GLU A 532 26.87 -12.91 34.61
N SER A 533 27.75 -13.87 34.91
CA SER A 533 29.20 -13.67 34.83
C SER A 533 29.65 -13.59 33.36
N LEU A 534 29.06 -14.40 32.51
CA LEU A 534 29.29 -14.36 31.06
C LEU A 534 28.73 -13.05 30.43
N ARG A 535 27.54 -12.65 30.87
CA ARG A 535 26.92 -11.38 30.44
C ARG A 535 27.81 -10.17 30.75
N LYS A 536 28.37 -10.15 31.98
CA LYS A 536 29.29 -9.06 32.36
C LYS A 536 30.57 -9.08 31.52
N LYS A 537 31.09 -10.24 31.17
CA LYS A 537 32.27 -10.37 30.30
C LYS A 537 32.01 -9.78 28.92
N PHE A 538 30.88 -10.11 28.27
CA PHE A 538 30.48 -9.54 26.99
C PHE A 538 30.34 -7.99 27.06
N HIS A 539 29.75 -7.49 28.14
CA HIS A 539 29.61 -6.05 28.37
C HIS A 539 30.96 -5.35 28.53
N ASP A 540 31.89 -5.92 29.29
CA ASP A 540 33.22 -5.35 29.51
C ASP A 540 34.07 -5.37 28.21
N GLU A 541 33.99 -6.45 27.40
CA GLU A 541 34.61 -6.54 26.08
C GLU A 541 34.05 -5.49 25.12
N TRP A 542 32.72 -5.33 25.08
CA TRP A 542 32.04 -4.29 24.32
C TRP A 542 32.50 -2.88 24.74
N GLY A 543 32.61 -2.60 26.03
CA GLY A 543 33.10 -1.29 26.52
C GLY A 543 34.48 -0.93 25.98
N GLY A 544 35.37 -1.92 25.85
CA GLY A 544 36.68 -1.75 25.24
C GLY A 544 36.62 -1.48 23.73
N LEU A 545 35.72 -2.15 23.00
CA LEU A 545 35.53 -1.94 21.57
C LEU A 545 34.86 -0.59 21.29
N ASN A 546 33.85 -0.23 22.06
CA ASN A 546 33.13 1.05 21.98
C ASN A 546 34.11 2.25 22.16
N THR A 547 34.96 2.19 23.20
CA THR A 547 35.98 3.24 23.45
C THR A 547 36.89 3.40 22.24
N LYS A 548 37.37 2.34 21.66
CA LYS A 548 38.23 2.37 20.45
C LYS A 548 37.54 3.07 19.28
N VAL A 549 36.26 2.77 19.03
CA VAL A 549 35.49 3.38 17.93
C VAL A 549 35.27 4.86 18.20
N LEU A 550 34.96 5.23 19.45
CA LEU A 550 34.76 6.63 19.83
C LEU A 550 36.05 7.46 19.64
N GLU A 551 37.19 6.91 20.05
CA GLU A 551 38.53 7.56 19.87
C GLU A 551 38.91 7.64 18.38
N ALA A 552 38.49 6.67 17.55
CA ALA A 552 38.71 6.72 16.10
C ALA A 552 37.86 7.79 15.41
N GLY A 553 36.78 8.30 16.06
CA GLY A 553 35.90 9.33 15.53
C GLY A 553 34.50 8.81 15.16
N GLY A 554 34.09 7.63 15.63
CA GLY A 554 32.78 7.05 15.44
C GLY A 554 32.55 6.43 14.06
N LEU A 555 31.29 6.21 13.69
CA LEU A 555 30.89 5.63 12.40
C LEU A 555 31.11 6.64 11.27
N HIS A 556 31.77 6.19 10.19
CA HIS A 556 31.92 6.93 8.94
C HIS A 556 30.90 6.44 7.91
N VAL A 557 30.08 7.35 7.37
CA VAL A 557 29.06 7.07 6.37
C VAL A 557 29.49 7.59 5.00
N ILE A 558 29.48 6.73 4.00
CA ILE A 558 29.78 7.05 2.61
C ILE A 558 28.50 6.84 1.78
N GLY A 559 28.05 7.87 1.06
CA GLY A 559 27.04 7.73 0.02
C GLY A 559 27.71 7.65 -1.34
N THR A 560 27.40 6.62 -2.14
CA THR A 560 27.99 6.45 -3.48
C THR A 560 27.31 7.29 -4.56
N GLU A 561 26.16 7.87 -4.24
CA GLU A 561 25.40 8.79 -5.08
C GLU A 561 24.37 9.57 -4.22
N ARG A 562 23.77 10.59 -4.79
CA ARG A 562 22.62 11.28 -4.18
C ARG A 562 21.32 10.62 -4.59
N ASN A 563 20.45 10.42 -3.62
CA ASN A 563 19.11 9.90 -3.86
C ASN A 563 18.19 10.93 -4.53
N GLU A 564 17.09 10.49 -5.10
CA GLU A 564 16.06 11.37 -5.65
C GLU A 564 15.45 12.31 -4.59
N SER A 565 15.40 11.86 -3.33
CA SER A 565 14.89 12.61 -2.20
C SER A 565 16.01 12.95 -1.20
N ARG A 566 16.07 14.22 -0.77
CA ARG A 566 16.98 14.71 0.30
C ARG A 566 16.76 13.97 1.62
N ARG A 567 15.56 13.50 1.85
CA ARG A 567 15.16 12.74 3.01
C ARG A 567 15.97 11.45 3.14
N MET A 568 16.09 10.68 2.05
CA MET A 568 16.89 9.44 2.04
C MET A 568 18.37 9.70 2.34
N ASP A 569 18.92 10.80 1.79
CA ASP A 569 20.30 11.22 2.12
C ASP A 569 20.44 11.54 3.62
N ASN A 570 19.45 12.22 4.20
CA ASN A 570 19.46 12.55 5.64
C ASN A 570 19.28 11.30 6.52
N GLN A 571 18.50 10.32 6.10
CA GLN A 571 18.38 9.04 6.80
C GLN A 571 19.69 8.26 6.79
N LEU A 572 20.40 8.24 5.65
CA LEU A 572 21.71 7.62 5.55
C LEU A 572 22.72 8.32 6.47
N ARG A 573 22.80 9.65 6.43
CA ARG A 573 23.63 10.45 7.36
C ARG A 573 23.26 10.19 8.82
N GLY A 574 21.96 10.05 9.11
CA GLY A 574 21.42 9.81 10.45
C GLY A 574 21.81 8.46 11.08
N ARG A 575 22.43 7.57 10.30
CA ARG A 575 23.01 6.34 10.85
C ARG A 575 24.21 6.60 11.75
N SER A 576 24.87 7.75 11.59
CA SER A 576 26.05 8.19 12.35
C SER A 576 25.75 9.39 13.23
N GLY A 577 26.50 9.56 14.32
CA GLY A 577 26.40 10.73 15.21
C GLY A 577 25.16 10.73 16.08
N ARG A 578 24.76 9.59 16.63
CA ARG A 578 23.59 9.39 17.48
C ARG A 578 23.92 9.69 18.94
N GLN A 579 22.94 10.20 19.70
CA GLN A 579 23.05 10.47 21.14
C GLN A 579 24.30 11.29 21.54
N GLY A 580 24.77 12.19 20.66
CA GLY A 580 25.98 12.99 20.89
C GLY A 580 27.28 12.26 20.61
N ASP A 581 27.25 11.08 19.98
CA ASP A 581 28.46 10.36 19.57
C ASP A 581 29.18 11.09 18.40
N PRO A 582 30.50 10.96 18.28
CA PRO A 582 31.19 11.43 17.10
C PRO A 582 30.81 10.63 15.86
N GLY A 583 30.98 11.24 14.70
CA GLY A 583 30.70 10.59 13.43
C GLY A 583 31.00 11.50 12.26
N SER A 584 30.97 10.94 11.05
CA SER A 584 31.20 11.71 9.83
C SER A 584 30.45 11.12 8.64
N SER A 585 30.14 11.99 7.68
CA SER A 585 29.52 11.55 6.41
C SER A 585 30.12 12.28 5.21
N ARG A 586 30.15 11.61 4.05
CA ARG A 586 30.50 12.19 2.77
C ARG A 586 29.79 11.49 1.61
N PHE A 587 29.39 12.25 0.59
CA PHE A 587 28.82 11.72 -0.63
C PHE A 587 29.80 11.85 -1.80
N TYR A 588 29.85 10.80 -2.62
CA TYR A 588 30.63 10.68 -3.84
C TYR A 588 29.69 10.63 -5.02
N ILE A 589 29.83 11.51 -5.98
CA ILE A 589 28.86 11.73 -7.05
C ILE A 589 29.61 11.69 -8.38
N SER A 590 29.00 11.09 -9.40
CA SER A 590 29.45 11.19 -10.78
C SER A 590 28.44 11.99 -11.62
N ILE A 591 28.92 12.63 -12.68
CA ILE A 591 28.03 13.27 -13.69
C ILE A 591 27.18 12.20 -14.40
N GLU A 592 27.64 10.97 -14.41
CA GLU A 592 26.95 9.81 -15.01
C GLU A 592 25.84 9.22 -14.13
N ASP A 593 25.74 9.61 -12.84
CA ASP A 593 24.72 9.14 -11.93
C ASP A 593 23.31 9.53 -12.44
N SER A 594 22.30 8.71 -12.16
CA SER A 594 20.93 8.87 -12.67
C SER A 594 20.34 10.26 -12.40
N LEU A 595 20.46 10.78 -11.19
CA LEU A 595 20.02 12.12 -10.81
C LEU A 595 20.73 13.21 -11.65
N MET A 596 22.02 13.05 -11.88
CA MET A 596 22.81 14.02 -12.64
C MET A 596 22.47 13.98 -14.12
N ARG A 597 22.21 12.81 -14.71
CA ARG A 597 21.75 12.66 -16.10
C ARG A 597 20.45 13.42 -16.38
N ILE A 598 19.51 13.39 -15.42
CA ILE A 598 18.21 14.07 -15.56
C ILE A 598 18.38 15.61 -15.52
N PHE A 599 19.33 16.13 -14.75
CA PHE A 599 19.45 17.58 -14.48
C PHE A 599 20.73 18.25 -14.97
N ALA A 600 21.77 17.49 -15.33
CA ALA A 600 22.96 18.05 -15.93
C ALA A 600 22.65 18.38 -17.40
N SER A 601 22.25 19.63 -17.67
CA SER A 601 22.17 20.14 -19.05
C SER A 601 23.56 20.06 -19.69
N ASP A 602 23.62 19.97 -21.04
CA ASP A 602 24.88 20.00 -21.78
C ASP A 602 25.72 21.25 -21.45
N GLN A 603 25.06 22.31 -20.98
CA GLN A 603 25.77 23.49 -20.46
C GLN A 603 26.58 23.19 -19.20
N PHE A 604 26.14 22.29 -18.33
CA PHE A 604 26.85 21.89 -17.10
C PHE A 604 28.08 21.06 -17.47
N LYS A 605 27.97 20.11 -18.42
CA LYS A 605 29.10 19.35 -18.97
C LYS A 605 30.15 20.29 -19.59
N ASN A 606 29.71 21.26 -20.40
CA ASN A 606 30.59 22.24 -21.02
C ASN A 606 31.26 23.18 -20.00
N ILE A 607 30.64 23.51 -18.88
CA ILE A 607 31.25 24.27 -17.81
C ILE A 607 32.34 23.43 -17.12
N MET A 608 32.06 22.16 -16.85
CA MET A 608 33.04 21.27 -16.20
C MET A 608 34.24 20.98 -17.09
N GLU A 609 34.05 20.76 -18.39
CA GLU A 609 35.14 20.63 -19.36
C GLU A 609 36.00 21.92 -19.47
N ARG A 610 35.39 23.10 -19.33
CA ARG A 610 36.09 24.39 -19.37
C ARG A 610 36.86 24.67 -18.07
N VAL A 611 36.48 24.10 -16.95
CA VAL A 611 37.20 24.22 -15.68
C VAL A 611 38.52 23.43 -15.71
N GLY A 612 38.72 22.55 -16.77
CA GLY A 612 40.00 21.87 -17.00
C GLY A 612 40.30 20.81 -15.95
N MET A 613 39.35 19.91 -15.70
CA MET A 613 39.60 18.76 -14.82
C MET A 613 40.56 17.77 -15.50
N ASP A 614 41.66 17.45 -14.82
CA ASP A 614 42.45 16.27 -15.15
C ASP A 614 41.69 14.99 -14.72
N GLN A 615 41.87 13.89 -15.45
CA GLN A 615 41.26 12.60 -15.12
C GLN A 615 41.67 12.20 -13.68
N GLY A 616 40.67 11.86 -12.84
CA GLY A 616 40.89 11.45 -11.44
C GLY A 616 40.80 12.56 -10.40
N GLU A 617 40.65 13.84 -10.78
CA GLU A 617 40.44 14.93 -9.83
C GLU A 617 38.95 15.10 -9.45
N ALA A 618 38.72 15.27 -8.15
CA ALA A 618 37.39 15.55 -7.63
C ALA A 618 37.16 17.05 -7.43
N ILE A 619 35.99 17.57 -7.76
CA ILE A 619 35.58 18.90 -7.40
C ILE A 619 34.84 18.89 -6.07
N GLU A 620 35.36 19.58 -5.09
CA GLU A 620 34.69 19.86 -3.83
C GLU A 620 34.28 21.34 -3.79
N HIS A 621 33.00 21.66 -4.03
CA HIS A 621 32.53 23.02 -4.01
C HIS A 621 31.08 23.14 -3.51
N ARG A 622 30.87 24.01 -2.50
CA ARG A 622 29.53 24.20 -1.89
C ARG A 622 28.43 24.62 -2.88
N MET A 623 28.77 25.29 -3.99
CA MET A 623 27.79 25.66 -5.02
C MET A 623 27.25 24.44 -5.78
N LEU A 624 28.07 23.40 -5.96
CA LEU A 624 27.65 22.15 -6.59
C LEU A 624 26.66 21.40 -5.70
N THR A 625 26.97 21.19 -4.43
CA THR A 625 26.04 20.62 -3.45
C THR A 625 24.71 21.37 -3.46
N GLY A 626 24.73 22.71 -3.48
CA GLY A 626 23.50 23.50 -3.57
C GLY A 626 22.75 23.39 -4.92
N ALA A 627 23.44 23.09 -6.02
CA ALA A 627 22.80 22.82 -7.30
C ALA A 627 22.09 21.46 -7.30
N ILE A 628 22.73 20.44 -6.74
CA ILE A 628 22.17 19.09 -6.58
C ILE A 628 20.94 19.12 -5.67
N GLU A 629 20.99 19.82 -4.53
CA GLU A 629 19.83 20.01 -3.67
C GLU A 629 18.63 20.66 -4.38
N ARG A 630 18.87 21.62 -5.29
CA ARG A 630 17.80 22.22 -6.09
C ARG A 630 17.24 21.22 -7.12
N ALA A 631 18.07 20.35 -7.66
CA ALA A 631 17.63 19.28 -8.54
C ALA A 631 16.73 18.29 -7.79
N GLN A 632 17.17 17.81 -6.61
CA GLN A 632 16.38 16.95 -5.75
C GLN A 632 15.01 17.58 -5.41
N LYS A 633 14.97 18.87 -5.03
CA LYS A 633 13.71 19.58 -4.78
C LYS A 633 12.74 19.57 -5.97
N ARG A 634 13.24 19.59 -7.20
CA ARG A 634 12.39 19.51 -8.39
C ARG A 634 11.84 18.12 -8.58
N VAL A 635 12.66 17.07 -8.33
CA VAL A 635 12.19 15.68 -8.39
C VAL A 635 11.14 15.42 -7.31
N GLU A 636 11.43 15.86 -6.06
CA GLU A 636 10.48 15.77 -4.94
C GLU A 636 9.14 16.45 -5.30
N GLY A 637 9.19 17.68 -5.85
CA GLY A 637 7.98 18.38 -6.28
C GLY A 637 7.21 17.63 -7.39
N ARG A 638 7.90 17.08 -8.40
CA ARG A 638 7.25 16.28 -9.44
C ARG A 638 6.60 15.00 -8.87
N ASN A 639 7.32 14.31 -7.97
CA ASN A 639 6.77 13.11 -7.33
C ASN A 639 5.57 13.44 -6.44
N PHE A 640 5.59 14.59 -5.75
CA PHE A 640 4.43 15.09 -5.01
C PHE A 640 3.23 15.36 -5.92
N ASP A 641 3.43 16.05 -7.06
CA ASP A 641 2.36 16.33 -8.02
C ASP A 641 1.74 15.04 -8.56
N ILE A 642 2.56 14.01 -8.84
CA ILE A 642 2.07 12.68 -9.28
C ILE A 642 1.21 12.03 -8.19
N ARG A 643 1.70 11.99 -6.93
CA ARG A 643 0.93 11.42 -5.80
C ARG A 643 -0.37 12.16 -5.56
N LYS A 644 -0.34 13.51 -5.63
CA LYS A 644 -1.53 14.35 -5.50
C LYS A 644 -2.54 14.07 -6.61
N MET A 645 -2.09 13.92 -7.85
CA MET A 645 -2.97 13.59 -8.97
C MET A 645 -3.62 12.22 -8.79
N LEU A 646 -2.86 11.20 -8.38
CA LEU A 646 -3.40 9.87 -8.09
C LEU A 646 -4.46 9.92 -6.98
N LEU A 647 -4.18 10.66 -5.91
CA LEU A 647 -5.11 10.84 -4.80
C LEU A 647 -6.40 11.54 -5.25
N GLU A 648 -6.32 12.58 -6.08
CA GLU A 648 -7.50 13.31 -6.57
C GLU A 648 -8.45 12.41 -7.37
N TYR A 649 -7.95 11.40 -8.08
CA TYR A 649 -8.79 10.38 -8.72
C TYR A 649 -9.33 9.36 -7.72
N ASP A 650 -8.52 8.92 -6.75
CA ASP A 650 -8.95 7.95 -5.75
C ASP A 650 -9.92 8.53 -4.72
N ASP A 651 -9.86 9.83 -4.43
CA ASP A 651 -10.80 10.50 -3.52
C ASP A 651 -12.26 10.33 -3.98
N MET A 652 -12.51 10.39 -5.30
CA MET A 652 -13.86 10.15 -5.85
C MET A 652 -14.28 8.69 -5.69
N ALA A 653 -13.38 7.75 -5.96
CA ALA A 653 -13.63 6.32 -5.72
C ALA A 653 -13.82 6.04 -4.22
N ASN A 654 -13.15 6.78 -3.35
CA ASN A 654 -13.26 6.64 -1.91
C ASN A 654 -14.61 7.13 -1.37
N GLU A 655 -15.15 8.25 -1.88
CA GLU A 655 -16.50 8.70 -1.53
C GLU A 655 -17.54 7.61 -1.87
N GLN A 656 -17.44 7.02 -3.04
CA GLN A 656 -18.33 5.93 -3.48
C GLN A 656 -18.14 4.66 -2.63
N ARG A 657 -16.88 4.31 -2.32
CA ARG A 657 -16.52 3.17 -1.44
C ARG A 657 -17.14 3.32 -0.06
N GLN A 658 -17.05 4.50 0.55
CA GLN A 658 -17.63 4.77 1.87
C GLN A 658 -19.15 4.59 1.86
N ILE A 659 -19.86 5.02 0.82
CA ILE A 659 -21.31 4.83 0.69
C ILE A 659 -21.64 3.33 0.60
N ILE A 660 -20.96 2.58 -0.26
CA ILE A 660 -21.21 1.14 -0.45
C ILE A 660 -20.87 0.35 0.83
N TYR A 661 -19.72 0.65 1.47
CA TYR A 661 -19.32 -0.04 2.69
C TYR A 661 -20.23 0.31 3.87
N SER A 662 -20.71 1.55 3.96
CA SER A 662 -21.72 1.94 4.96
C SER A 662 -23.05 1.19 4.76
N GLN A 663 -23.56 1.12 3.53
CA GLN A 663 -24.76 0.34 3.22
C GLN A 663 -24.58 -1.14 3.54
N ARG A 664 -23.43 -1.70 3.16
CA ARG A 664 -23.06 -3.10 3.44
C ARG A 664 -23.01 -3.39 4.94
N ASN A 665 -22.40 -2.48 5.69
CA ASN A 665 -22.33 -2.58 7.14
C ASN A 665 -23.69 -2.50 7.81
N THR A 666 -24.56 -1.61 7.34
CA THR A 666 -25.95 -1.52 7.82
C THR A 666 -26.72 -2.83 7.62
N ILE A 667 -26.55 -3.49 6.47
CA ILE A 667 -27.17 -4.78 6.19
C ILE A 667 -26.60 -5.89 7.08
N LEU A 668 -25.27 -5.89 7.30
CA LEU A 668 -24.57 -6.87 8.10
C LEU A 668 -24.94 -6.79 9.58
N GLU A 669 -25.13 -5.58 10.10
CA GLU A 669 -25.42 -5.30 11.52
C GLU A 669 -26.89 -5.43 11.87
N ALA A 670 -27.78 -5.18 10.92
CA ALA A 670 -29.23 -5.26 11.15
C ALA A 670 -29.69 -6.70 11.42
N ASP A 671 -30.55 -6.90 12.40
CA ASP A 671 -31.19 -8.20 12.60
C ASP A 671 -32.22 -8.49 11.49
N VAL A 672 -32.94 -7.46 11.05
CA VAL A 672 -33.98 -7.52 10.01
C VAL A 672 -33.81 -6.35 9.05
N ILE A 673 -33.88 -6.62 7.74
CA ILE A 673 -33.71 -5.60 6.68
C ILE A 673 -35.02 -5.29 5.93
N THR A 674 -36.18 -5.58 6.52
CA THR A 674 -37.47 -5.42 5.85
C THR A 674 -37.72 -3.99 5.38
N ASP A 675 -37.43 -2.98 6.23
CA ASP A 675 -37.65 -1.58 5.89
C ASP A 675 -36.77 -1.12 4.72
N LEU A 676 -35.52 -1.65 4.64
CA LEU A 676 -34.62 -1.39 3.53
C LEU A 676 -35.20 -2.00 2.24
N LEU A 677 -35.66 -3.25 2.30
CA LEU A 677 -36.26 -3.93 1.15
C LEU A 677 -37.55 -3.25 0.68
N ASP A 678 -38.37 -2.76 1.61
CA ASP A 678 -39.57 -2.01 1.27
C ASP A 678 -39.23 -0.70 0.56
N SER A 679 -38.24 0.05 1.06
CA SER A 679 -37.72 1.27 0.39
C SER A 679 -37.13 0.96 -1.00
N MET A 680 -36.41 -0.14 -1.15
CA MET A 680 -35.89 -0.58 -2.46
C MET A 680 -37.04 -0.91 -3.43
N ARG A 681 -38.10 -1.60 -2.98
CA ARG A 681 -39.27 -1.92 -3.81
C ARG A 681 -39.97 -0.65 -4.28
N GLU A 682 -40.26 0.28 -3.36
CA GLU A 682 -40.87 1.56 -3.70
C GLU A 682 -40.08 2.29 -4.77
N ASN A 683 -38.77 2.43 -4.59
CA ASN A 683 -37.89 3.12 -5.55
C ASN A 683 -37.85 2.42 -6.93
N VAL A 684 -37.85 1.07 -6.96
CA VAL A 684 -37.87 0.31 -8.22
C VAL A 684 -39.22 0.54 -8.94
N ILE A 685 -40.34 0.53 -8.21
CA ILE A 685 -41.66 0.77 -8.77
C ILE A 685 -41.75 2.20 -9.35
N GLU A 686 -41.28 3.21 -8.60
CA GLU A 686 -41.23 4.58 -9.08
C GLU A 686 -40.38 4.73 -10.34
N THR A 687 -39.20 4.09 -10.38
CA THR A 687 -38.31 4.13 -11.53
C THR A 687 -38.93 3.50 -12.76
N GLU A 688 -39.61 2.34 -12.60
CA GLU A 688 -40.29 1.68 -13.71
C GLU A 688 -41.47 2.50 -14.23
N ILE A 689 -42.26 3.06 -13.34
CA ILE A 689 -43.36 3.93 -13.74
C ILE A 689 -42.83 5.16 -14.49
N PHE A 690 -41.73 5.75 -14.02
CA PHE A 690 -41.11 6.89 -14.69
C PHE A 690 -40.65 6.55 -16.11
N ASN A 691 -40.07 5.35 -16.33
CA ASN A 691 -39.58 4.89 -17.64
C ASN A 691 -40.72 4.71 -18.68
N PHE A 692 -41.93 4.40 -18.23
CA PHE A 692 -43.11 4.23 -19.10
C PHE A 692 -44.03 5.43 -19.12
N LYS A 693 -43.73 6.49 -18.35
CA LYS A 693 -44.49 7.74 -18.27
C LYS A 693 -44.28 8.58 -19.52
N GLU A 694 -45.40 8.96 -20.17
CA GLU A 694 -45.37 9.99 -21.23
C GLU A 694 -45.55 11.37 -20.63
N GLU A 695 -44.62 12.30 -20.96
CA GLU A 695 -44.72 13.69 -20.44
C GLU A 695 -46.03 14.35 -20.82
N ASN A 696 -46.72 14.90 -19.81
CA ASN A 696 -48.01 15.59 -19.95
C ASN A 696 -49.19 14.75 -20.49
N ALA A 697 -49.09 13.43 -20.51
CA ALA A 697 -50.16 12.55 -20.92
C ALA A 697 -50.88 11.95 -19.69
N PRO A 698 -52.24 11.78 -19.74
CA PRO A 698 -52.94 11.05 -18.69
C PRO A 698 -52.52 9.57 -18.68
N LEU A 699 -52.62 8.94 -17.52
CA LEU A 699 -52.19 7.56 -17.26
C LEU A 699 -52.79 6.55 -18.30
N SER A 700 -53.95 6.81 -18.82
CA SER A 700 -54.63 5.97 -19.86
C SER A 700 -53.88 5.94 -21.19
N ASN A 701 -53.01 6.88 -21.48
CA ASN A 701 -52.24 6.97 -22.73
C ASN A 701 -50.85 6.39 -22.65
N TRP A 702 -50.43 5.96 -21.45
CA TRP A 702 -49.10 5.35 -21.27
C TRP A 702 -49.03 3.96 -21.88
N ASN A 703 -47.83 3.47 -22.15
CA ASN A 703 -47.63 2.09 -22.57
C ASN A 703 -47.83 1.11 -21.38
N LEU A 704 -49.10 0.92 -21.02
CA LEU A 704 -49.48 0.10 -19.86
C LEU A 704 -49.15 -1.38 -20.05
N GLU A 705 -49.15 -1.88 -21.28
CA GLU A 705 -48.75 -3.26 -21.54
C GLU A 705 -47.26 -3.48 -21.32
N GLY A 706 -46.43 -2.53 -21.72
CA GLY A 706 -45.01 -2.53 -21.44
C GLY A 706 -44.72 -2.46 -19.93
N LEU A 707 -45.43 -1.60 -19.21
CA LEU A 707 -45.32 -1.46 -17.77
C LEU A 707 -45.76 -2.75 -17.02
N GLU A 708 -46.89 -3.35 -17.37
CA GLU A 708 -47.36 -4.62 -16.80
C GLU A 708 -46.33 -5.73 -16.99
N ASN A 709 -45.75 -5.85 -18.18
CA ASN A 709 -44.74 -6.83 -18.50
C ASN A 709 -43.41 -6.57 -17.73
N SER A 710 -43.00 -5.31 -17.60
CA SER A 710 -41.79 -4.98 -16.86
C SER A 710 -41.95 -5.29 -15.36
N ILE A 711 -43.03 -4.86 -14.74
CA ILE A 711 -43.33 -5.14 -13.33
C ILE A 711 -43.49 -6.65 -13.09
N ALA A 712 -44.16 -7.38 -13.97
CA ALA A 712 -44.28 -8.82 -13.88
C ALA A 712 -42.94 -9.53 -13.98
N ASN A 713 -42.00 -9.02 -14.79
CA ASN A 713 -40.67 -9.53 -14.92
C ASN A 713 -39.82 -9.28 -13.65
N ILE A 714 -40.06 -8.19 -12.94
CA ILE A 714 -39.33 -7.87 -11.70
C ILE A 714 -39.88 -8.71 -10.54
N PHE A 715 -41.21 -8.69 -10.32
CA PHE A 715 -41.82 -9.29 -9.13
C PHE A 715 -42.20 -10.76 -9.29
N GLY A 716 -42.15 -11.30 -10.51
CA GLY A 716 -42.56 -12.70 -10.80
C GLY A 716 -44.05 -12.97 -10.76
N HIS A 717 -44.90 -11.93 -10.63
CA HIS A 717 -46.34 -12.00 -10.55
C HIS A 717 -46.98 -10.98 -11.49
N ASN A 718 -48.20 -11.29 -11.97
CA ASN A 718 -48.94 -10.38 -12.83
C ASN A 718 -49.67 -9.33 -12.01
N PHE A 719 -49.53 -8.08 -12.43
CA PHE A 719 -50.22 -6.91 -11.88
C PHE A 719 -51.18 -6.37 -12.93
N PRO A 720 -52.54 -6.53 -12.76
CA PRO A 720 -53.51 -6.16 -13.80
C PRO A 720 -53.78 -4.65 -13.82
N ILE A 721 -52.77 -3.82 -14.14
CA ILE A 721 -52.83 -2.35 -14.09
C ILE A 721 -53.92 -1.83 -15.02
N ARG A 722 -54.10 -2.41 -16.20
CA ARG A 722 -55.13 -2.02 -17.15
C ARG A 722 -56.56 -2.28 -16.61
N ASP A 723 -56.76 -3.31 -15.81
CA ASP A 723 -58.05 -3.59 -15.20
C ASP A 723 -58.33 -2.65 -14.00
N TRP A 724 -57.32 -2.31 -13.22
CA TRP A 724 -57.45 -1.32 -12.16
C TRP A 724 -57.82 0.06 -12.67
N LEU A 725 -57.31 0.48 -13.84
CA LEU A 725 -57.69 1.73 -14.52
C LEU A 725 -59.13 1.72 -15.07
N LYS A 726 -59.66 0.55 -15.44
CA LYS A 726 -61.07 0.39 -15.84
C LYS A 726 -62.00 0.50 -14.63
N GLU A 727 -61.58 -0.02 -13.47
CA GLU A 727 -62.35 -0.01 -12.24
C GLU A 727 -62.34 1.37 -11.60
N ASP A 728 -61.22 2.08 -11.62
CA ASP A 728 -61.06 3.42 -11.05
C ASP A 728 -60.46 4.39 -12.07
N GLN A 729 -61.35 5.16 -12.74
CA GLN A 729 -60.93 6.20 -13.72
C GLN A 729 -60.25 7.41 -13.10
N GLY A 730 -60.23 7.51 -11.76
CA GLY A 730 -59.57 8.58 -10.98
C GLY A 730 -58.17 8.17 -10.45
N LEU A 731 -57.69 7.00 -10.83
CA LEU A 731 -56.36 6.51 -10.40
C LEU A 731 -55.25 7.46 -10.90
N ASP A 732 -54.56 8.06 -9.98
CA ASP A 732 -53.38 8.87 -10.26
C ASP A 732 -52.08 8.09 -10.10
N GLU A 733 -50.93 8.69 -10.49
CA GLU A 733 -49.62 8.09 -10.45
C GLU A 733 -49.26 7.61 -9.02
N ASN A 734 -49.53 8.41 -8.00
CA ASN A 734 -49.16 8.07 -6.62
C ASN A 734 -50.02 6.89 -6.09
N ASN A 735 -51.29 6.87 -6.43
CA ASN A 735 -52.19 5.79 -6.04
C ASN A 735 -51.82 4.49 -6.77
N LEU A 736 -51.32 4.58 -8.04
CA LEU A 736 -50.84 3.44 -8.78
C LEU A 736 -49.57 2.86 -8.12
N ILE A 737 -48.59 3.70 -7.76
CA ILE A 737 -47.39 3.32 -7.02
C ILE A 737 -47.77 2.58 -5.73
N THR A 738 -48.63 3.18 -4.92
CA THR A 738 -49.09 2.61 -3.64
C THR A 738 -49.79 1.25 -3.85
N LYS A 739 -50.62 1.09 -4.88
CA LYS A 739 -51.34 -0.13 -5.12
C LYS A 739 -50.43 -1.28 -5.56
N ILE A 740 -49.41 -0.98 -6.41
CA ILE A 740 -48.39 -1.97 -6.81
C ILE A 740 -47.53 -2.35 -5.61
N PHE A 741 -47.13 -1.36 -4.79
CA PHE A 741 -46.32 -1.54 -3.59
C PHE A 741 -47.03 -2.43 -2.57
N ASP A 742 -48.31 -2.13 -2.24
CA ASP A 742 -49.07 -2.90 -1.27
C ASP A 742 -49.28 -4.36 -1.71
N GLN A 743 -49.58 -4.58 -2.98
CA GLN A 743 -49.75 -5.91 -3.50
C GLN A 743 -48.43 -6.68 -3.52
N SER A 744 -47.33 -6.08 -3.99
CA SER A 744 -45.99 -6.69 -4.00
C SER A 744 -45.50 -7.03 -2.60
N THR A 745 -45.75 -6.15 -1.63
CA THR A 745 -45.39 -6.35 -0.22
C THR A 745 -46.22 -7.45 0.43
N SER A 746 -47.52 -7.54 0.11
CA SER A 746 -48.39 -8.62 0.60
C SER A 746 -47.93 -9.99 0.10
N LEU A 747 -47.65 -10.12 -1.21
CA LEU A 747 -47.11 -11.35 -1.81
C LEU A 747 -45.76 -11.75 -1.19
N TYR A 748 -44.89 -10.77 -0.96
CA TYR A 748 -43.59 -11.03 -0.35
C TYR A 748 -43.70 -11.48 1.12
N LYS A 749 -44.61 -10.88 1.91
CA LYS A 749 -44.88 -11.31 3.29
C LYS A 749 -45.48 -12.73 3.36
N GLU A 750 -46.36 -13.07 2.44
CA GLU A 750 -46.89 -14.42 2.35
C GLU A 750 -45.79 -15.45 2.04
N LYS A 751 -44.90 -15.12 1.11
CA LYS A 751 -43.70 -15.91 0.79
C LYS A 751 -42.79 -16.08 2.01
N GLY A 752 -42.49 -14.98 2.74
CA GLY A 752 -41.66 -15.00 3.95
C GLY A 752 -42.26 -15.83 5.07
N ASN A 753 -43.61 -15.83 5.23
CA ASN A 753 -44.29 -16.65 6.22
C ASN A 753 -44.23 -18.16 5.89
N ASN A 754 -44.21 -18.51 4.60
CA ASN A 754 -44.12 -19.91 4.15
C ASN A 754 -42.72 -20.49 4.36
N ILE A 755 -41.66 -19.67 4.21
CA ILE A 755 -40.25 -20.10 4.33
C ILE A 755 -39.79 -20.05 5.81
N GLY A 756 -40.28 -19.12 6.60
CA GLY A 756 -39.95 -18.96 8.02
C GLY A 756 -38.66 -18.14 8.27
N PRO A 757 -37.99 -18.31 9.46
CA PRO A 757 -36.87 -17.46 9.90
C PRO A 757 -35.64 -17.47 8.97
N VAL A 758 -35.38 -18.59 8.28
CA VAL A 758 -34.25 -18.77 7.35
C VAL A 758 -34.28 -17.71 6.21
N MET A 759 -35.47 -17.21 5.88
CA MET A 759 -35.61 -16.16 4.86
C MET A 759 -34.84 -14.88 5.21
N ARG A 760 -34.71 -14.54 6.50
CA ARG A 760 -34.03 -13.31 6.95
C ARG A 760 -32.51 -13.38 6.73
N ASP A 761 -31.91 -14.51 7.00
CA ASP A 761 -30.49 -14.72 6.75
C ASP A 761 -30.21 -14.79 5.24
N PHE A 762 -31.11 -15.42 4.49
CA PHE A 762 -31.03 -15.49 3.04
C PHE A 762 -31.14 -14.11 2.38
N GLU A 763 -32.08 -13.25 2.81
CA GLU A 763 -32.24 -11.86 2.34
C GLU A 763 -30.92 -11.09 2.47
N LYS A 764 -30.27 -11.17 3.64
CA LYS A 764 -29.00 -10.50 3.91
C LYS A 764 -27.87 -11.04 3.01
N GLN A 765 -27.70 -12.35 2.94
CA GLN A 765 -26.63 -12.97 2.17
C GLN A 765 -26.74 -12.63 0.67
N ILE A 766 -27.94 -12.72 0.12
CA ILE A 766 -28.19 -12.41 -1.30
C ILE A 766 -27.92 -10.92 -1.58
N LEU A 767 -28.40 -10.04 -0.71
CA LEU A 767 -28.21 -8.60 -0.93
C LEU A 767 -26.73 -8.22 -0.82
N LEU A 768 -25.99 -8.78 0.15
CA LEU A 768 -24.55 -8.59 0.27
C LEU A 768 -23.82 -9.10 -0.98
N GLN A 769 -24.21 -10.28 -1.49
CA GLN A 769 -23.60 -10.85 -2.70
C GLN A 769 -23.86 -10.00 -3.95
N ILE A 770 -25.07 -9.45 -4.10
CA ILE A 770 -25.42 -8.55 -5.21
C ILE A 770 -24.61 -7.27 -5.12
N ILE A 771 -24.47 -6.69 -3.92
CA ILE A 771 -23.66 -5.50 -3.69
C ILE A 771 -22.20 -5.77 -4.05
N ASP A 772 -21.62 -6.86 -3.56
CA ASP A 772 -20.21 -7.20 -3.77
C ASP A 772 -19.89 -7.45 -5.25
N ASN A 773 -20.76 -8.19 -5.96
CA ASN A 773 -20.58 -8.44 -7.40
C ASN A 773 -20.73 -7.14 -8.22
N SER A 774 -21.76 -6.34 -7.93
CA SER A 774 -21.99 -5.09 -8.64
C SER A 774 -20.90 -4.05 -8.37
N TRP A 775 -20.39 -4.00 -7.14
CA TRP A 775 -19.26 -3.14 -6.76
C TRP A 775 -17.97 -3.53 -7.49
N LYS A 776 -17.69 -4.81 -7.59
CA LYS A 776 -16.57 -5.35 -8.35
C LYS A 776 -16.61 -4.93 -9.83
N ASP A 777 -17.79 -5.07 -10.48
CA ASP A 777 -17.99 -4.63 -11.87
C ASP A 777 -17.76 -3.11 -12.02
N HIS A 778 -18.24 -2.33 -11.04
CA HIS A 778 -18.08 -0.89 -11.01
C HIS A 778 -16.62 -0.46 -10.89
N LEU A 779 -15.83 -1.12 -10.02
CA LEU A 779 -14.39 -0.84 -9.90
C LEU A 779 -13.69 -1.05 -11.25
N GLY A 780 -14.01 -2.12 -11.97
CA GLY A 780 -13.47 -2.36 -13.31
C GLY A 780 -13.89 -1.28 -14.33
N ALA A 781 -15.13 -0.79 -14.25
CA ALA A 781 -15.62 0.28 -15.12
C ALA A 781 -14.93 1.63 -14.83
N VAL A 782 -14.74 1.96 -13.54
CA VAL A 782 -14.03 3.19 -13.11
C VAL A 782 -12.55 3.13 -13.49
N ASP A 783 -11.88 1.98 -13.36
CA ASP A 783 -10.50 1.82 -13.80
C ASP A 783 -10.36 2.00 -15.32
N SER A 784 -11.29 1.43 -16.09
CA SER A 784 -11.33 1.63 -17.56
C SER A 784 -11.57 3.10 -17.92
N LEU A 785 -12.46 3.79 -17.20
CA LEU A 785 -12.69 5.23 -17.38
C LEU A 785 -11.43 6.04 -17.07
N ARG A 786 -10.71 5.72 -15.98
CA ARG A 786 -9.48 6.41 -15.58
C ARG A 786 -8.39 6.32 -16.65
N GLN A 787 -8.23 5.15 -17.28
CA GLN A 787 -7.26 4.95 -18.36
C GLN A 787 -7.62 5.76 -19.60
N GLY A 788 -8.92 5.84 -19.96
CA GLY A 788 -9.39 6.55 -21.15
C GLY A 788 -9.57 8.07 -20.98
N ILE A 789 -9.65 8.58 -19.75
CA ILE A 789 -10.05 9.96 -19.49
C ILE A 789 -9.05 11.01 -20.00
N GLY A 790 -7.77 10.64 -20.09
CA GLY A 790 -6.71 11.50 -20.63
C GLY A 790 -6.97 11.95 -22.06
N LEU A 791 -7.63 11.12 -22.87
CA LEU A 791 -7.99 11.42 -24.25
C LEU A 791 -9.01 12.58 -24.38
N ARG A 792 -9.78 12.86 -23.32
CA ARG A 792 -10.75 13.98 -23.29
C ARG A 792 -10.05 15.35 -23.38
N SER A 793 -8.76 15.43 -23.04
CA SER A 793 -7.96 16.67 -23.17
C SER A 793 -7.82 17.13 -24.62
N TYR A 794 -7.81 16.23 -25.60
CA TYR A 794 -7.79 16.59 -27.02
C TYR A 794 -9.05 17.35 -27.44
N GLY A 795 -10.19 17.12 -26.76
CA GLY A 795 -11.43 17.86 -26.96
C GLY A 795 -11.56 19.16 -26.16
N ASN A 796 -10.46 19.72 -25.64
CA ASN A 796 -10.43 20.92 -24.77
C ASN A 796 -11.30 20.78 -23.48
N LYS A 797 -11.56 19.57 -23.03
CA LYS A 797 -12.26 19.30 -21.78
C LYS A 797 -11.25 19.04 -20.65
N ASN A 798 -11.61 19.44 -19.43
CA ASN A 798 -10.79 19.15 -18.26
C ASN A 798 -10.99 17.68 -17.85
N PRO A 799 -9.95 16.80 -17.96
CA PRO A 799 -10.10 15.38 -17.65
C PRO A 799 -10.63 15.08 -16.25
N LYS A 800 -10.25 15.87 -15.24
CA LYS A 800 -10.71 15.69 -13.86
C LYS A 800 -12.21 15.94 -13.70
N LEU A 801 -12.73 16.99 -14.34
CA LEU A 801 -14.16 17.31 -14.26
C LEU A 801 -14.99 16.29 -15.02
N GLU A 802 -14.52 15.83 -16.19
CA GLU A 802 -15.20 14.80 -16.97
C GLU A 802 -15.17 13.45 -16.22
N PHE A 803 -14.03 13.07 -15.60
CA PHE A 803 -13.94 11.87 -14.78
C PHE A 803 -14.94 11.92 -13.61
N ARG A 804 -15.02 13.04 -12.90
CA ARG A 804 -15.95 13.20 -11.79
C ARG A 804 -17.41 13.03 -12.25
N ARG A 805 -17.77 13.61 -13.39
CA ARG A 805 -19.12 13.50 -13.94
C ARG A 805 -19.44 12.08 -14.36
N GLU A 806 -18.59 11.47 -15.21
CA GLU A 806 -18.83 10.14 -15.76
C GLU A 806 -18.76 9.06 -14.64
N SER A 807 -17.86 9.20 -13.65
CA SER A 807 -17.79 8.31 -12.49
C SER A 807 -19.05 8.41 -11.60
N PHE A 808 -19.64 9.61 -11.48
CA PHE A 808 -20.89 9.79 -10.75
C PHE A 808 -22.06 9.12 -11.48
N GLU A 809 -22.18 9.30 -12.80
CA GLU A 809 -23.19 8.65 -13.64
C GLU A 809 -23.10 7.11 -13.55
N LEU A 810 -21.87 6.55 -13.58
CA LEU A 810 -21.64 5.12 -13.38
C LEU A 810 -22.07 4.66 -11.98
N PHE A 811 -21.84 5.47 -10.95
CA PHE A 811 -22.22 5.13 -9.58
C PHE A 811 -23.73 5.18 -9.35
N GLU A 812 -24.43 6.14 -9.94
CA GLU A 812 -25.91 6.17 -9.91
C GLU A 812 -26.49 4.92 -10.59
N ALA A 813 -25.93 4.55 -11.74
CA ALA A 813 -26.36 3.33 -12.45
C ALA A 813 -26.08 2.07 -11.60
N LEU A 814 -24.94 2.02 -10.88
CA LEU A 814 -24.65 0.94 -9.93
C LEU A 814 -25.72 0.83 -8.83
N LEU A 815 -26.08 1.95 -8.18
CA LEU A 815 -27.07 1.94 -7.12
C LEU A 815 -28.46 1.51 -7.62
N GLN A 816 -28.84 1.94 -8.81
CA GLN A 816 -30.07 1.49 -9.46
C GLN A 816 -30.02 -0.01 -9.77
N LYS A 817 -28.91 -0.51 -10.32
CA LYS A 817 -28.70 -1.94 -10.60
C LYS A 817 -28.86 -2.78 -9.31
N ILE A 818 -28.21 -2.39 -8.21
CA ILE A 818 -28.28 -3.10 -6.92
C ILE A 818 -29.74 -3.18 -6.44
N ARG A 819 -30.50 -2.07 -6.50
CA ARG A 819 -31.91 -2.03 -6.09
C ARG A 819 -32.77 -2.95 -6.97
N HIS A 820 -32.63 -2.83 -8.28
CA HIS A 820 -33.40 -3.59 -9.24
C HIS A 820 -33.10 -5.11 -9.15
N GLU A 821 -31.83 -5.50 -9.15
CA GLU A 821 -31.44 -6.90 -9.03
C GLU A 821 -31.79 -7.49 -7.68
N GLY A 822 -31.63 -6.73 -6.59
CA GLY A 822 -32.03 -7.14 -5.24
C GLY A 822 -33.51 -7.45 -5.14
N VAL A 823 -34.36 -6.52 -5.58
CA VAL A 823 -35.83 -6.71 -5.59
C VAL A 823 -36.21 -7.86 -6.51
N ARG A 824 -35.67 -7.90 -7.73
CA ARG A 824 -35.97 -8.94 -8.71
C ARG A 824 -35.62 -10.35 -8.22
N PHE A 825 -34.40 -10.52 -7.67
CA PHE A 825 -33.93 -11.84 -7.22
C PHE A 825 -34.73 -12.32 -6.02
N LEU A 826 -34.90 -11.49 -4.99
CA LEU A 826 -35.61 -11.84 -3.77
C LEU A 826 -37.11 -12.10 -4.02
N SER A 827 -37.73 -11.39 -5.00
CA SER A 827 -39.13 -11.61 -5.35
C SER A 827 -39.33 -12.94 -6.10
N ARG A 828 -38.38 -13.36 -6.95
CA ARG A 828 -38.55 -14.52 -7.86
C ARG A 828 -38.02 -15.83 -7.31
N VAL A 829 -37.06 -15.80 -6.41
CA VAL A 829 -36.41 -17.00 -5.89
C VAL A 829 -37.43 -17.91 -5.16
N GLU A 830 -37.51 -19.18 -5.49
CA GLU A 830 -38.24 -20.20 -4.76
C GLU A 830 -37.22 -21.05 -3.99
N ILE A 831 -37.38 -21.15 -2.67
CA ILE A 831 -36.50 -21.95 -1.82
C ILE A 831 -37.19 -23.29 -1.58
N GLU A 832 -36.70 -24.35 -2.20
CA GLU A 832 -37.11 -25.72 -1.85
C GLU A 832 -36.42 -26.11 -0.53
N ALA A 833 -37.20 -26.38 0.50
CA ALA A 833 -36.75 -26.55 1.89
C ALA A 833 -36.14 -27.94 2.18
N ASP A 834 -35.36 -28.54 1.29
CA ASP A 834 -34.84 -29.88 1.55
C ASP A 834 -33.53 -29.92 2.37
N ASN A 835 -32.76 -28.86 2.43
CA ASN A 835 -31.68 -28.70 3.44
C ASN A 835 -31.12 -27.25 3.46
N PRO A 836 -31.37 -26.45 4.49
CA PRO A 836 -30.82 -25.09 4.61
C PRO A 836 -29.28 -25.03 4.75
N GLU A 837 -28.66 -26.12 5.19
CA GLU A 837 -27.20 -26.18 5.41
C GLU A 837 -26.39 -26.39 4.12
N ASP A 838 -26.97 -26.98 3.07
CA ASP A 838 -26.29 -27.22 1.80
C ASP A 838 -26.14 -25.96 0.94
N VAL A 839 -27.00 -24.96 1.11
CA VAL A 839 -26.93 -23.67 0.41
C VAL A 839 -25.78 -22.80 0.97
N ALA A 840 -25.42 -23.00 2.24
CA ALA A 840 -24.31 -22.30 2.88
C ALA A 840 -22.94 -22.90 2.56
N GLN A 841 -22.86 -24.12 2.03
CA GLN A 841 -21.58 -24.83 1.83
C GLN A 841 -20.98 -24.72 0.43
N SER A 842 -21.63 -24.14 -0.55
CA SER A 842 -21.01 -23.86 -1.86
C SER A 842 -20.12 -22.60 -1.83
N ARG A 843 -19.34 -22.45 -0.76
CA ARG A 843 -18.23 -21.52 -0.75
C ARG A 843 -17.12 -22.07 -1.65
N ASP A 844 -17.07 -21.65 -2.90
CA ASP A 844 -15.83 -21.65 -3.63
C ASP A 844 -14.82 -20.86 -2.81
N LYS A 845 -13.83 -21.55 -2.24
CA LYS A 845 -12.65 -20.91 -1.62
C LYS A 845 -11.93 -20.15 -2.73
N ARG A 846 -12.35 -18.89 -2.96
CA ARG A 846 -11.74 -18.02 -3.95
C ARG A 846 -10.30 -17.81 -3.54
N LYS A 847 -9.37 -18.12 -4.42
CA LYS A 847 -7.96 -17.79 -4.22
C LYS A 847 -7.85 -16.27 -4.38
N GLU A 848 -7.74 -15.57 -3.25
CA GLU A 848 -7.45 -14.14 -3.23
C GLU A 848 -5.96 -13.93 -3.45
N THR A 849 -5.61 -12.96 -4.27
CA THR A 849 -4.23 -12.52 -4.46
C THR A 849 -4.12 -11.09 -3.95
N LEU A 850 -3.24 -10.88 -2.99
CA LEU A 850 -2.98 -9.57 -2.41
C LEU A 850 -1.90 -8.89 -3.25
N HIS A 851 -2.15 -7.66 -3.70
CA HIS A 851 -1.22 -6.87 -4.50
C HIS A 851 -1.00 -5.51 -3.87
N HIS A 852 0.24 -5.24 -3.55
CA HIS A 852 0.75 -3.89 -3.33
C HIS A 852 2.08 -3.77 -4.07
N GLU A 853 2.12 -2.95 -5.11
CA GLU A 853 3.37 -2.61 -5.78
C GLU A 853 4.12 -1.59 -4.94
N SER A 854 5.04 -2.04 -4.09
CA SER A 854 5.97 -1.11 -3.49
C SER A 854 6.99 -0.68 -4.53
N THR A 855 7.20 0.61 -4.65
CA THR A 855 8.14 1.23 -5.59
C THR A 855 9.57 1.23 -5.06
N SER A 856 9.85 0.53 -3.96
CA SER A 856 11.21 0.36 -3.48
C SER A 856 11.93 -0.69 -4.31
N ALA A 857 13.19 -0.44 -4.64
CA ALA A 857 14.04 -1.41 -5.33
C ALA A 857 14.19 -2.75 -4.56
N PHE A 858 13.71 -2.81 -3.30
CA PHE A 858 13.70 -3.97 -2.42
C PHE A 858 12.53 -4.92 -2.67
N ASP A 859 11.34 -4.43 -3.03
CA ASP A 859 10.15 -5.27 -3.17
C ASP A 859 10.06 -5.98 -4.52
N ASN A 860 10.83 -5.57 -5.51
CA ASN A 860 10.96 -6.31 -6.77
C ASN A 860 11.56 -7.72 -6.61
N ALA A 861 12.10 -8.06 -5.42
CA ALA A 861 12.63 -9.40 -5.14
C ALA A 861 11.63 -10.32 -4.41
N GLN A 862 10.51 -9.81 -3.90
CA GLN A 862 9.56 -10.56 -3.08
C GLN A 862 8.17 -10.77 -3.71
N GLN A 863 7.94 -10.35 -4.95
CA GLN A 863 6.68 -10.69 -5.64
C GLN A 863 6.66 -12.15 -6.10
N ASN A 864 6.80 -13.05 -5.14
CA ASN A 864 6.11 -14.32 -5.24
C ASN A 864 4.69 -14.09 -4.73
N PRO A 865 3.63 -14.45 -5.47
CA PRO A 865 2.29 -14.43 -4.91
C PRO A 865 2.32 -15.30 -3.65
N VAL A 866 2.03 -14.70 -2.51
CA VAL A 866 1.80 -15.45 -1.27
C VAL A 866 0.52 -16.24 -1.52
N ILE A 867 0.69 -17.48 -2.01
CA ILE A 867 -0.37 -18.47 -2.02
C ILE A 867 -0.51 -18.85 -0.54
N THR A 868 -1.41 -18.22 0.16
CA THR A 868 -1.85 -18.70 1.46
C THR A 868 -2.56 -20.03 1.24
N ASN A 869 -1.78 -21.11 1.24
CA ASN A 869 -2.33 -22.45 1.41
C ASN A 869 -2.81 -22.54 2.86
N ASN A 870 -4.08 -22.27 3.10
CA ASN A 870 -4.76 -22.84 4.23
C ASN A 870 -4.75 -24.36 4.03
N GLN A 871 -3.73 -25.04 4.53
CA GLN A 871 -3.76 -26.49 4.70
C GLN A 871 -4.60 -26.80 5.95
N ASP A 872 -5.89 -27.01 5.72
CA ASP A 872 -6.60 -27.90 6.63
C ASP A 872 -5.93 -29.26 6.60
N SER A 873 -5.30 -29.60 7.71
CA SER A 873 -4.78 -30.92 8.01
C SER A 873 -5.92 -31.90 8.21
N THR A 874 -6.43 -32.48 7.12
CA THR A 874 -7.04 -33.82 7.17
C THR A 874 -7.02 -34.48 5.80
N SER A 875 -6.29 -35.59 5.76
CA SER A 875 -6.40 -36.69 4.79
C SER A 875 -6.18 -36.41 3.29
N ASN A 876 -4.91 -36.48 2.84
CA ASN A 876 -4.61 -37.35 1.69
C ASN A 876 -3.10 -37.69 1.57
N GLN A 877 -2.59 -38.50 2.51
CA GLN A 877 -1.35 -39.27 2.28
C GLN A 877 -1.66 -40.42 1.31
N THR A 878 -1.67 -40.22 0.01
CA THR A 878 -1.67 -41.40 -0.90
C THR A 878 -1.05 -41.19 -2.29
N SER A 879 -0.47 -40.03 -2.64
CA SER A 879 0.16 -39.92 -3.98
C SER A 879 1.68 -39.83 -3.99
N GLY A 880 2.33 -39.33 -2.91
CA GLY A 880 3.80 -39.25 -2.82
C GLY A 880 4.51 -40.58 -2.58
N ASN A 881 3.87 -41.51 -1.86
CA ASN A 881 4.44 -42.82 -1.50
C ASN A 881 4.54 -43.82 -2.67
N ARG A 882 3.84 -43.59 -3.76
CA ARG A 882 3.89 -44.53 -4.91
C ARG A 882 5.15 -44.35 -5.77
N ARG A 883 5.71 -43.16 -5.86
CA ARG A 883 6.97 -42.90 -6.59
C ARG A 883 8.19 -43.35 -5.80
N LEU A 884 8.22 -43.11 -4.51
CA LEU A 884 9.31 -43.57 -3.61
C LEU A 884 9.33 -45.10 -3.50
N ARG A 885 8.20 -45.75 -3.29
CA ARG A 885 8.09 -47.22 -3.26
C ARG A 885 8.44 -47.88 -4.62
N ARG A 886 8.19 -47.21 -5.75
CA ARG A 886 8.67 -47.70 -7.06
C ARG A 886 10.18 -47.53 -7.27
N ALA A 887 10.80 -46.51 -6.69
CA ALA A 887 12.22 -46.31 -6.72
C ALA A 887 12.95 -47.31 -5.81
N GLU A 888 12.44 -47.59 -4.63
CA GLU A 888 12.98 -48.57 -3.68
C GLU A 888 12.82 -50.03 -4.22
N ALA A 889 11.67 -50.35 -4.82
CA ALA A 889 11.47 -51.66 -5.45
C ALA A 889 12.37 -51.88 -6.68
N LYS A 890 12.72 -50.80 -7.41
CA LYS A 890 13.71 -50.88 -8.53
C LYS A 890 15.15 -51.06 -8.03
N MET A 891 15.50 -50.44 -6.89
CA MET A 891 16.82 -50.64 -6.25
C MET A 891 16.92 -52.04 -5.62
N ALA A 892 15.89 -52.54 -4.98
CA ALA A 892 15.85 -53.89 -4.42
C ALA A 892 15.99 -54.96 -5.51
N ARG A 893 15.34 -54.80 -6.69
CA ARG A 893 15.50 -55.72 -7.85
C ARG A 893 16.86 -55.62 -8.51
N LYS A 894 17.52 -54.47 -8.45
CA LYS A 894 18.92 -54.32 -9.00
C LYS A 894 19.95 -54.94 -8.08
N ASN A 895 19.72 -54.94 -6.77
CA ASN A 895 20.60 -55.59 -5.78
C ASN A 895 20.41 -57.11 -5.70
N ALA A 896 19.19 -57.62 -5.96
CA ALA A 896 18.94 -59.07 -6.06
C ALA A 896 19.53 -59.71 -7.32
N LYS A 897 19.73 -58.93 -8.42
CA LYS A 897 20.42 -59.41 -9.65
C LYS A 897 21.94 -59.37 -9.57
N LYS A 898 22.55 -58.76 -8.52
CA LYS A 898 23.99 -58.76 -8.27
C LYS A 898 24.41 -59.87 -7.29
N LYS A 899 23.48 -60.71 -6.78
CA LYS A 899 23.76 -61.82 -5.89
C LYS A 899 23.33 -63.19 -6.48
N LYS A 900 23.22 -63.28 -7.80
CA LYS A 900 23.18 -64.56 -8.51
C LYS A 900 24.30 -64.58 -9.53
#